data_17d833fda5dc3144f3076a0db863c558
#
_entry.id   17d833fda5dc3144f3076a0db863c558
#
_cell.length_a   1.000
_cell.length_b   1.000
_cell.length_c   1.000
_cell.angle_alpha   90.00
_cell.angle_beta   90.00
_cell.angle_gamma   90.00
#
_symmetry.space_group_name_H-M   'P 1'
#
loop_
_entity.id
_entity.type
_entity.pdbx_description
1 polymer ?
#
loop_
_entity_poly.entity_id
_entity_poly.type
_entity_poly.pdbx_seq_one_letter_code
_entity_poly.pdbx_strand_id
1 'polypeptide(L)'
;MVDAHPVQLLVSGRTPYRQRRDHSHLRPEGDLHHSHGLRSRPFQGDRRMNTPARLPAPMGLLIDRNQPLTFSFDGRTYQGLQGDSIASALLANGRFLLSRSFKYHRPRGPLTMAGQDANSLIQLPHEPNVLADTFALQEGLQATGQNFSGSLDNDKDAYLGKFSKFMPVGFYYRSFYKPKGMWKVWEPIIRKKAGLGVLDLNFQPEYYDKAYLFTDLAVIGAGPAGLQAALTAANAGAQVLLIEQQPILGGSLTYARFDIDGQRAEQLRLELVAAVEAHDNIQVLKQATCNAWFTDNYLPVIQGKRLYKVRATQCLVCSGSLDQPVIFRNNDLPGVMLTSAVQRLMKLYAVKPGKRAVVLTGNDDGYLAALDLHDQGVEVVAVADMRTNPADRELQLALEKRGIACHMSTTVYEALHEKGMRHVSGAELRKITGQGQVANHGLSVECDLLCMSGGYMPVYQLLCQAGGKLAYDDQQAEFTLSGLPQNLGIAGSVNGYHVLDNVLADATHAAGGMLSAPGLEPNQNPPALRPEAKVNFSWPIFPHPKGKDFVDFDEDLQVRDIVNATRIGYRDIQLVKRYSTVGMGPSQGRHSALPTARLVAASTQRSISETGVTTARPPFEAEKLAHVAGRAFDPYRQTPMHQRHVQAGAKMMPAGIWQRPAFYGKPSQRDACMQQEALHVRNKVGIIDVSTLGGLDIRGPDAAELLNRMYTFAFLKQPVGRSRYALMTNEQGVVIDDGACARFAEQHFYVTATTSGVDRIYQQMLKWNAQWRLNVDITNVTAAIAAVNVAGPDSRKVLAQVCSDLDLSAEGFPYLGVRQGTVAGIKARLLRVGFVGELGYEIHVPARHALKLWDALSEAGKAFDMRPFGVETQRLLRLEKGHVIISQDTDGMTHPGEIDMGWAVSRTKPFFVGRRAVDILEALPQKRKLVGFTLPKASPLPLEGHLVLKGADISGNVTSCEYSQTLDMIIGMAYAAFDQSTPGQQIPIRVEDGVVVQATVVKLPFFDPENQRQEL
;
A
#
# COMPACT_ATOMS: atom_id res chain seq x y z
N MET A 1 -35.53 7.42 -7.76
CA MET A 1 -35.30 8.82 -7.42
C MET A 1 -34.83 8.84 -5.97
N VAL A 2 -33.58 8.79 -5.73
CA VAL A 2 -32.89 9.23 -4.51
C VAL A 2 -31.45 9.47 -4.91
N ASP A 3 -30.99 10.69 -4.72
CA ASP A 3 -29.67 11.19 -5.11
C ASP A 3 -28.54 10.46 -4.37
N ALA A 4 -27.64 9.88 -5.13
CA ALA A 4 -26.35 9.43 -4.66
C ALA A 4 -25.30 10.51 -4.93
N HIS A 5 -24.92 11.26 -3.91
CA HIS A 5 -23.73 12.12 -3.95
C HIS A 5 -22.45 11.27 -4.00
N PRO A 6 -21.54 11.51 -4.94
CA PRO A 6 -20.24 10.83 -4.94
C PRO A 6 -19.34 11.45 -3.87
N VAL A 7 -18.79 10.61 -3.02
CA VAL A 7 -17.74 10.97 -2.09
C VAL A 7 -16.48 11.30 -2.90
N GLN A 8 -16.05 12.55 -2.87
CA GLN A 8 -14.78 12.99 -3.42
C GLN A 8 -13.63 12.37 -2.63
N LEU A 9 -12.87 11.50 -3.30
CA LEU A 9 -11.54 11.09 -2.86
C LEU A 9 -10.59 12.29 -3.02
N LEU A 10 -10.21 12.90 -1.92
CA LEU A 10 -9.06 13.81 -1.85
C LEU A 10 -7.79 13.01 -2.10
N VAL A 11 -7.32 13.05 -3.33
CA VAL A 11 -5.94 12.66 -3.66
C VAL A 11 -5.06 13.83 -3.23
N SER A 12 -4.39 13.68 -2.09
CA SER A 12 -3.40 14.64 -1.61
C SER A 12 -2.27 14.76 -2.62
N GLY A 13 -2.09 15.99 -3.13
CA GLY A 13 -0.99 16.36 -4.00
C GLY A 13 0.37 16.07 -3.34
N ARG A 14 1.31 15.68 -4.16
CA ARG A 14 2.71 15.50 -3.79
C ARG A 14 3.28 16.81 -3.28
N THR A 15 3.55 16.90 -2.00
CA THR A 15 4.42 17.92 -1.43
C THR A 15 5.88 17.60 -1.80
N PRO A 16 6.66 18.53 -2.33
CA PRO A 16 8.09 18.30 -2.51
C PRO A 16 8.78 18.22 -1.15
N TYR A 17 9.52 17.15 -0.96
CA TYR A 17 10.34 16.91 0.22
C TYR A 17 11.39 18.02 0.34
N ARG A 18 11.17 19.02 1.18
CA ARG A 18 12.20 19.97 1.60
C ARG A 18 13.04 19.30 2.67
N GLN A 19 14.28 18.98 2.36
CA GLN A 19 15.30 18.66 3.35
C GLN A 19 15.44 19.84 4.32
N ARG A 20 14.97 19.66 5.55
CA ARG A 20 15.39 20.54 6.65
C ARG A 20 16.86 20.28 6.91
N ARG A 21 17.68 21.28 6.68
CA ARG A 21 19.04 21.34 7.23
C ARG A 21 18.94 21.73 8.69
N ASP A 22 19.20 20.81 9.58
CA ASP A 22 19.61 21.13 10.92
C ASP A 22 21.08 21.50 10.92
N HIS A 23 21.38 22.77 11.17
CA HIS A 23 22.70 23.21 11.60
C HIS A 23 22.78 23.04 13.10
N SER A 24 23.41 21.96 13.56
CA SER A 24 23.93 21.91 14.90
C SER A 24 25.45 21.67 14.81
N HIS A 25 26.21 22.67 15.26
CA HIS A 25 27.62 22.56 15.52
C HIS A 25 27.87 21.48 16.56
N LEU A 26 28.54 20.40 16.18
CA LEU A 26 29.16 19.48 17.14
C LEU A 26 30.67 19.73 17.11
N ARG A 27 31.18 20.24 18.24
CA ARG A 27 32.59 20.10 18.62
C ARG A 27 32.84 18.67 19.07
N PRO A 28 34.01 18.11 18.76
CA PRO A 28 34.39 16.80 19.29
C PRO A 28 35.04 16.99 20.66
N GLU A 29 34.51 16.41 21.69
CA GLU A 29 35.24 16.16 22.92
C GLU A 29 34.70 14.91 23.62
N GLY A 30 35.63 13.99 23.92
CA GLY A 30 35.63 13.24 25.16
C GLY A 30 35.10 11.81 25.07
N ASP A 31 36.05 10.89 24.89
CA ASP A 31 35.92 9.51 25.31
C ASP A 31 35.35 9.38 26.73
N LEU A 32 34.23 8.65 26.86
CA LEU A 32 33.88 8.00 28.12
C LEU A 32 33.34 6.61 27.83
N HIS A 33 34.30 5.65 27.77
CA HIS A 33 34.03 4.26 27.99
C HIS A 33 33.42 4.05 29.38
N HIS A 34 32.12 3.75 29.43
CA HIS A 34 31.50 3.05 30.54
C HIS A 34 31.00 1.69 30.07
N SER A 35 31.93 0.76 30.02
CA SER A 35 31.64 -0.65 30.04
C SER A 35 31.09 -1.04 31.42
N HIS A 36 29.76 -1.09 31.56
CA HIS A 36 29.18 -1.88 32.63
C HIS A 36 29.28 -3.35 32.26
N GLY A 37 30.40 -3.93 32.66
CA GLY A 37 30.60 -5.36 32.77
C GLY A 37 29.57 -5.94 33.74
N LEU A 38 28.55 -6.56 33.22
CA LEU A 38 27.72 -7.51 33.97
C LEU A 38 28.60 -8.72 34.23
N ARG A 39 29.21 -8.71 35.44
CA ARG A 39 29.81 -9.93 36.01
C ARG A 39 28.72 -10.98 36.09
N SER A 40 28.79 -11.98 35.22
CA SER A 40 28.09 -13.23 35.34
C SER A 40 28.51 -13.91 36.66
N ARG A 41 27.65 -13.88 37.66
CA ARG A 41 27.76 -14.82 38.79
C ARG A 41 27.46 -16.21 38.23
N PRO A 42 28.34 -17.21 38.44
CA PRO A 42 28.00 -18.58 38.12
C PRO A 42 26.88 -19.01 39.06
N PHE A 43 25.74 -19.28 38.50
CA PHE A 43 24.61 -19.92 39.20
C PHE A 43 24.94 -21.43 39.25
N GLN A 44 25.52 -21.90 40.37
CA GLN A 44 25.54 -23.30 40.71
C GLN A 44 24.09 -23.71 41.03
N GLY A 45 23.51 -24.42 40.14
CA GLY A 45 22.22 -25.08 40.31
C GLY A 45 22.11 -26.16 39.27
N ASP A 46 22.60 -27.32 39.66
CA ASP A 46 22.50 -28.59 38.97
C ASP A 46 21.01 -28.92 38.73
N ARG A 47 20.48 -28.52 37.57
CA ARG A 47 19.29 -29.13 36.95
C ARG A 47 19.73 -29.57 35.58
N ARG A 48 19.94 -30.88 35.44
CA ARG A 48 20.03 -31.59 34.15
C ARG A 48 18.99 -30.94 33.23
N MET A 49 19.45 -30.39 32.11
CA MET A 49 18.56 -29.95 31.06
C MET A 49 17.77 -31.19 30.62
N ASN A 50 16.52 -31.30 31.07
CA ASN A 50 15.64 -32.33 30.57
C ASN A 50 15.46 -32.04 29.09
N THR A 51 15.91 -32.98 28.26
CA THR A 51 15.59 -32.98 26.84
C THR A 51 14.07 -32.81 26.71
N PRO A 52 13.59 -31.87 25.88
CA PRO A 52 12.15 -31.63 25.74
C PRO A 52 11.42 -32.95 25.45
N ALA A 53 10.41 -33.26 26.26
CA ALA A 53 9.61 -34.45 26.03
C ALA A 53 8.79 -34.29 24.76
N ARG A 54 9.18 -34.94 23.69
CA ARG A 54 8.45 -35.02 22.42
C ARG A 54 7.59 -36.29 22.39
N LEU A 55 6.42 -36.16 21.77
CA LEU A 55 5.59 -37.32 21.43
C LEU A 55 6.37 -38.25 20.48
N PRO A 56 6.20 -39.58 20.57
CA PRO A 56 6.89 -40.52 19.69
C PRO A 56 6.43 -40.38 18.23
N ALA A 57 7.20 -41.00 17.31
CA ALA A 57 6.70 -41.18 15.94
C ALA A 57 5.37 -41.97 15.95
N PRO A 58 4.43 -41.67 15.05
CA PRO A 58 4.56 -40.83 13.83
C PRO A 58 4.30 -39.34 14.03
N MET A 59 4.14 -38.88 15.27
CA MET A 59 3.96 -37.44 15.53
C MET A 59 5.20 -36.63 15.14
N GLY A 60 4.99 -35.38 14.69
CA GLY A 60 6.07 -34.46 14.33
C GLY A 60 6.42 -34.50 12.85
N LEU A 61 5.43 -34.34 11.98
CA LEU A 61 5.59 -34.39 10.52
C LEU A 61 6.61 -33.38 9.96
N LEU A 62 6.81 -32.25 10.64
CA LEU A 62 7.74 -31.19 10.21
C LEU A 62 9.14 -31.29 10.82
N ILE A 63 9.30 -31.98 11.95
CA ILE A 63 10.56 -31.98 12.68
C ILE A 63 11.50 -33.09 12.26
N ASP A 64 12.80 -32.79 12.20
CA ASP A 64 13.88 -33.77 12.13
C ASP A 64 14.42 -34.03 13.54
N ARG A 65 14.16 -35.22 14.08
CA ARG A 65 14.58 -35.64 15.43
C ARG A 65 16.10 -35.84 15.58
N ASN A 66 16.82 -35.97 14.47
CA ASN A 66 18.24 -36.16 14.43
C ASN A 66 19.05 -34.86 14.36
N GLN A 67 18.34 -33.72 14.19
CA GLN A 67 18.99 -32.42 14.06
C GLN A 67 18.53 -31.46 15.18
N PRO A 68 19.16 -31.55 16.39
CA PRO A 68 18.87 -30.61 17.47
C PRO A 68 19.43 -29.22 17.15
N LEU A 69 18.67 -28.18 17.53
CA LEU A 69 19.06 -26.78 17.40
C LEU A 69 19.07 -26.11 18.77
N THR A 70 20.02 -25.18 18.95
CA THR A 70 20.13 -24.37 20.17
C THR A 70 19.78 -22.92 19.86
N PHE A 71 18.96 -22.30 20.69
CA PHE A 71 18.55 -20.89 20.53
C PHE A 71 18.34 -20.21 21.88
N SER A 72 18.21 -18.90 21.90
CA SER A 72 17.92 -18.15 23.12
C SER A 72 16.59 -17.41 23.03
N PHE A 73 15.86 -17.37 24.16
CA PHE A 73 14.65 -16.58 24.33
C PHE A 73 14.67 -15.85 25.67
N ASP A 74 14.54 -14.51 25.65
CA ASP A 74 14.67 -13.65 26.83
C ASP A 74 15.97 -13.91 27.63
N GLY A 75 17.08 -14.14 26.93
CA GLY A 75 18.39 -14.40 27.53
C GLY A 75 18.58 -15.78 28.16
N ARG A 76 17.63 -16.72 27.98
CA ARG A 76 17.73 -18.12 28.40
C ARG A 76 17.93 -19.00 27.18
N THR A 77 18.77 -20.00 27.31
CA THR A 77 19.05 -21.01 26.28
C THR A 77 17.98 -22.10 26.29
N TYR A 78 17.54 -22.49 25.12
CA TYR A 78 16.56 -23.56 24.85
C TYR A 78 17.08 -24.48 23.75
N GLN A 79 16.51 -25.69 23.70
CA GLN A 79 16.74 -26.63 22.61
C GLN A 79 15.47 -26.86 21.82
N GLY A 80 15.61 -26.93 20.52
CA GLY A 80 14.57 -27.34 19.58
C GLY A 80 15.09 -28.36 18.58
N LEU A 81 14.34 -28.62 17.55
CA LEU A 81 14.69 -29.52 16.45
C LEU A 81 14.57 -28.76 15.11
N GLN A 82 15.33 -29.17 14.11
CA GLN A 82 15.14 -28.69 12.76
C GLN A 82 13.71 -28.96 12.32
N GLY A 83 13.04 -27.92 11.75
CA GLY A 83 11.62 -27.95 11.39
C GLY A 83 10.67 -27.43 12.46
N ASP A 84 11.16 -27.17 13.69
CA ASP A 84 10.35 -26.44 14.68
C ASP A 84 10.09 -25.00 14.25
N SER A 85 8.97 -24.46 14.69
CA SER A 85 8.82 -23.00 14.85
C SER A 85 9.41 -22.58 16.20
N ILE A 86 9.69 -21.28 16.38
CA ILE A 86 10.15 -20.75 17.66
C ILE A 86 9.16 -21.12 18.79
N ALA A 87 7.84 -20.92 18.53
CA ALA A 87 6.81 -21.23 19.52
C ALA A 87 6.75 -22.72 19.85
N SER A 88 6.78 -23.63 18.85
CA SER A 88 6.73 -25.07 19.11
C SER A 88 7.92 -25.54 19.92
N ALA A 89 9.12 -25.00 19.65
CA ALA A 89 10.32 -25.30 20.44
C ALA A 89 10.21 -24.79 21.89
N LEU A 90 9.66 -23.59 22.10
CA LEU A 90 9.44 -23.04 23.45
C LEU A 90 8.42 -23.86 24.23
N LEU A 91 7.30 -24.24 23.59
CA LEU A 91 6.26 -25.05 24.23
C LEU A 91 6.79 -26.44 24.58
N ALA A 92 7.61 -27.06 23.74
CA ALA A 92 8.27 -28.31 24.03
C ALA A 92 9.13 -28.23 25.30
N ASN A 93 9.70 -27.07 25.59
CA ASN A 93 10.45 -26.78 26.81
C ASN A 93 9.57 -26.29 27.96
N GLY A 94 8.24 -26.36 27.86
CA GLY A 94 7.31 -25.90 28.88
C GLY A 94 7.15 -24.38 28.99
N ARG A 95 7.62 -23.62 27.99
CA ARG A 95 7.50 -22.17 27.95
C ARG A 95 6.27 -21.74 27.12
N PHE A 96 5.13 -21.49 27.79
CA PHE A 96 3.86 -21.07 27.16
C PHE A 96 3.71 -19.55 27.07
N LEU A 97 4.38 -18.77 27.91
CA LEU A 97 4.36 -17.32 27.89
C LEU A 97 5.31 -16.78 26.82
N LEU A 98 4.80 -16.27 25.70
CA LEU A 98 5.56 -15.78 24.56
C LEU A 98 5.65 -14.25 24.50
N SER A 99 4.58 -13.55 24.85
CA SER A 99 4.50 -12.10 24.82
C SER A 99 3.48 -11.57 25.85
N ARG A 100 3.27 -10.26 25.88
CA ARG A 100 2.20 -9.64 26.63
C ARG A 100 1.33 -8.78 25.75
N SER A 101 0.08 -8.58 26.12
CA SER A 101 -0.84 -7.73 25.40
C SER A 101 -0.41 -6.25 25.52
N PHE A 102 -0.57 -5.48 24.44
CA PHE A 102 -0.01 -4.13 24.38
C PHE A 102 -0.74 -3.10 25.24
N LYS A 103 -2.03 -3.30 25.55
CA LYS A 103 -2.83 -2.33 26.32
C LYS A 103 -2.89 -2.66 27.81
N TYR A 104 -3.07 -3.93 28.16
CA TYR A 104 -3.24 -4.36 29.55
C TYR A 104 -2.05 -5.14 30.10
N HIS A 105 -1.04 -5.40 29.27
CA HIS A 105 0.14 -6.18 29.63
C HIS A 105 -0.18 -7.56 30.22
N ARG A 106 -1.26 -8.17 29.73
CA ARG A 106 -1.66 -9.52 30.15
C ARG A 106 -0.74 -10.56 29.51
N PRO A 107 -0.43 -11.64 30.23
CA PRO A 107 0.33 -12.74 29.66
C PRO A 107 -0.37 -13.35 28.44
N ARG A 108 0.38 -13.65 27.39
CA ARG A 108 -0.09 -14.22 26.12
C ARG A 108 0.70 -15.47 25.76
N GLY A 109 0.00 -16.51 25.30
CA GLY A 109 0.55 -17.71 24.68
C GLY A 109 -0.03 -17.91 23.29
N PRO A 110 0.41 -18.93 22.52
CA PRO A 110 -0.12 -19.19 21.19
C PRO A 110 -1.60 -19.61 21.27
N LEU A 111 -2.40 -19.10 20.34
CA LEU A 111 -3.82 -19.41 20.19
C LEU A 111 -4.07 -20.37 19.03
N THR A 112 -3.42 -20.19 17.89
CA THR A 112 -3.74 -20.84 16.61
C THR A 112 -2.67 -21.79 16.10
N MET A 113 -1.40 -21.51 16.36
CA MET A 113 -0.24 -22.18 15.72
C MET A 113 -0.32 -22.19 14.18
N ALA A 114 -0.87 -21.14 13.60
CA ALA A 114 -1.13 -21.01 12.17
C ALA A 114 -0.74 -19.63 11.58
N GLY A 115 0.05 -18.82 12.30
CA GLY A 115 0.49 -17.52 11.85
C GLY A 115 -0.62 -16.45 11.83
N GLN A 116 -1.61 -16.56 12.66
CA GLN A 116 -2.82 -15.74 12.58
C GLN A 116 -3.13 -14.98 13.85
N ASP A 117 -2.25 -14.98 14.83
CA ASP A 117 -2.51 -14.32 16.10
C ASP A 117 -1.34 -13.42 16.58
N ALA A 118 -1.71 -12.29 17.19
CA ALA A 118 -0.75 -11.36 17.77
C ALA A 118 -0.14 -11.86 19.10
N ASN A 119 -0.67 -12.91 19.68
CA ASN A 119 -0.17 -13.46 20.93
C ASN A 119 1.23 -14.09 20.79
N SER A 120 1.61 -14.40 19.56
CA SER A 120 2.89 -15.01 19.18
C SER A 120 3.93 -13.99 18.69
N LEU A 121 3.68 -12.69 18.77
CA LEU A 121 4.62 -11.67 18.30
C LEU A 121 5.87 -11.58 19.20
N ILE A 122 7.04 -11.66 18.57
CA ILE A 122 8.34 -11.59 19.23
C ILE A 122 9.31 -10.67 18.49
N GLN A 123 10.37 -10.26 19.15
CA GLN A 123 11.48 -9.47 18.61
C GLN A 123 12.65 -10.37 18.25
N LEU A 124 13.13 -10.30 17.02
CA LEU A 124 14.45 -10.77 16.60
C LEU A 124 15.45 -9.60 16.52
N PRO A 125 16.77 -9.82 16.44
CA PRO A 125 17.76 -8.74 16.43
C PRO A 125 17.52 -7.67 15.38
N HIS A 126 17.10 -8.08 14.18
CA HIS A 126 16.90 -7.18 13.04
C HIS A 126 15.44 -7.05 12.57
N GLU A 127 14.51 -7.79 13.20
CA GLU A 127 13.13 -7.84 12.75
C GLU A 127 12.16 -7.88 13.95
N PRO A 128 11.35 -6.82 14.17
CA PRO A 128 10.31 -6.81 15.18
C PRO A 128 9.04 -7.50 14.67
N ASN A 129 8.15 -7.84 15.60
CA ASN A 129 6.80 -8.34 15.35
C ASN A 129 6.77 -9.63 14.51
N VAL A 130 7.73 -10.51 14.72
CA VAL A 130 7.79 -11.81 14.05
C VAL A 130 6.80 -12.78 14.72
N LEU A 131 6.09 -13.55 13.92
CA LEU A 131 5.16 -14.58 14.39
C LEU A 131 5.94 -15.84 14.81
N ALA A 132 6.08 -16.05 16.12
CA ALA A 132 6.85 -17.15 16.68
C ALA A 132 6.27 -18.53 16.32
N ASP A 133 4.99 -18.62 16.05
CA ASP A 133 4.29 -19.85 15.73
C ASP A 133 4.51 -20.37 14.31
N THR A 134 5.01 -19.53 13.40
CA THR A 134 5.33 -19.91 12.01
C THR A 134 6.78 -19.68 11.62
N PHE A 135 7.51 -18.82 12.32
CA PHE A 135 8.90 -18.56 12.00
C PHE A 135 9.77 -19.79 12.29
N ALA A 136 10.45 -20.32 11.27
CA ALA A 136 11.29 -21.51 11.39
C ALA A 136 12.48 -21.28 12.33
N LEU A 137 12.68 -22.21 13.26
CA LEU A 137 13.81 -22.17 14.19
C LEU A 137 15.13 -22.33 13.44
N GLN A 138 16.15 -21.56 13.87
CA GLN A 138 17.50 -21.60 13.32
C GLN A 138 18.52 -21.74 14.44
N GLU A 139 19.67 -22.36 14.13
CA GLU A 139 20.77 -22.50 15.10
C GLU A 139 21.28 -21.10 15.51
N GLY A 140 21.50 -20.94 16.81
CA GLY A 140 21.98 -19.68 17.39
C GLY A 140 21.00 -18.52 17.40
N LEU A 141 19.72 -18.73 17.01
CA LEU A 141 18.71 -17.67 16.98
C LEU A 141 18.57 -17.00 18.35
N GLN A 142 18.49 -15.66 18.34
CA GLN A 142 18.21 -14.87 19.53
C GLN A 142 16.83 -14.20 19.39
N ALA A 143 15.95 -14.48 20.32
CA ALA A 143 14.61 -13.91 20.32
C ALA A 143 14.24 -13.35 21.70
N THR A 144 13.35 -12.37 21.73
CA THR A 144 12.78 -11.84 22.96
C THR A 144 11.28 -11.64 22.82
N GLY A 145 10.53 -11.76 23.92
CA GLY A 145 9.14 -11.35 23.93
C GLY A 145 8.97 -9.86 23.75
N GLN A 146 7.72 -9.41 23.55
CA GLN A 146 7.39 -7.99 23.36
C GLN A 146 6.39 -7.51 24.40
N ASN A 147 6.15 -6.20 24.44
CA ASN A 147 5.13 -5.51 25.23
C ASN A 147 5.32 -5.67 26.75
N PHE A 148 6.52 -5.59 27.23
CA PHE A 148 6.81 -5.62 28.66
C PHE A 148 7.89 -4.60 29.09
N SER A 149 7.93 -4.34 30.39
CA SER A 149 8.94 -3.48 31.02
C SER A 149 9.61 -4.25 32.17
N GLY A 150 10.91 -4.45 32.07
CA GLY A 150 11.67 -5.29 33.00
C GLY A 150 11.91 -6.67 32.44
N SER A 151 11.10 -7.67 32.74
CA SER A 151 11.15 -9.00 32.12
C SER A 151 9.76 -9.50 31.73
N LEU A 152 9.70 -10.41 30.76
CA LEU A 152 8.47 -11.01 30.33
C LEU A 152 7.71 -11.72 31.49
N ASP A 153 8.46 -12.36 32.38
CA ASP A 153 7.90 -13.05 33.57
C ASP A 153 7.41 -12.07 34.65
N ASN A 154 8.10 -10.93 34.84
CA ASN A 154 7.80 -9.93 35.88
C ASN A 154 7.75 -8.53 35.24
N ASP A 155 6.68 -8.31 34.50
CA ASP A 155 6.43 -7.04 33.84
C ASP A 155 6.02 -5.97 34.83
N LYS A 156 6.80 -4.88 34.89
CA LYS A 156 6.54 -3.73 35.77
C LYS A 156 5.27 -2.99 35.36
N ASP A 157 4.86 -3.06 34.09
CA ASP A 157 3.70 -2.37 33.54
C ASP A 157 2.40 -3.21 33.63
N ALA A 158 2.46 -4.45 34.12
CA ALA A 158 1.28 -5.31 34.33
C ALA A 158 0.23 -4.70 35.28
N TYR A 159 0.59 -3.69 36.09
CA TYR A 159 -0.37 -2.94 36.91
C TYR A 159 -1.41 -2.19 36.08
N LEU A 160 -1.10 -1.83 34.81
CA LEU A 160 -2.02 -1.14 33.90
C LEU A 160 -3.32 -1.93 33.73
N GLY A 161 -3.27 -3.24 33.80
CA GLY A 161 -4.45 -4.10 33.76
C GLY A 161 -5.47 -3.82 34.87
N LYS A 162 -5.03 -3.31 36.04
CA LYS A 162 -5.91 -2.91 37.16
C LYS A 162 -6.66 -1.60 36.86
N PHE A 163 -6.10 -0.77 36.01
CA PHE A 163 -6.69 0.52 35.60
C PHE A 163 -7.53 0.41 34.30
N SER A 164 -7.86 -0.81 33.86
CA SER A 164 -8.60 -1.05 32.62
C SER A 164 -9.95 -0.31 32.52
N LYS A 165 -10.57 0.04 33.64
CA LYS A 165 -11.80 0.85 33.67
C LYS A 165 -11.57 2.29 33.17
N PHE A 166 -10.35 2.84 33.30
CA PHE A 166 -9.97 4.17 32.88
C PHE A 166 -9.35 4.21 31.49
N MET A 167 -9.21 3.07 30.84
CA MET A 167 -8.68 2.91 29.50
C MET A 167 -9.76 2.35 28.53
N PRO A 168 -10.93 3.01 28.38
CA PRO A 168 -11.90 2.62 27.38
C PRO A 168 -11.32 2.85 25.99
N VAL A 169 -11.99 2.36 24.95
CA VAL A 169 -11.63 2.65 23.58
C VAL A 169 -11.48 4.17 23.36
N GLY A 170 -10.40 4.58 22.72
CA GLY A 170 -10.14 5.99 22.44
C GLY A 170 -9.76 6.85 23.65
N PHE A 171 -9.39 6.25 24.79
CA PHE A 171 -9.05 7.00 26.02
C PHE A 171 -7.94 8.04 25.76
N TYR A 172 -6.97 7.74 24.93
CA TYR A 172 -5.85 8.63 24.62
C TYR A 172 -6.25 9.83 23.77
N TYR A 173 -7.25 9.72 22.90
CA TYR A 173 -7.81 10.87 22.18
C TYR A 173 -8.53 11.85 23.09
N ARG A 174 -9.08 11.38 24.22
CA ARG A 174 -9.89 12.18 25.14
C ARG A 174 -9.07 12.83 26.24
N SER A 175 -7.97 12.21 26.69
CA SER A 175 -7.29 12.54 27.93
C SER A 175 -5.91 13.18 27.76
N PHE A 176 -5.23 13.06 26.62
CA PHE A 176 -3.80 13.39 26.49
C PHE A 176 -3.49 14.51 25.50
N TYR A 177 -4.50 15.18 24.94
CA TYR A 177 -4.31 16.24 23.95
C TYR A 177 -4.38 17.68 24.55
N LYS A 178 -4.93 17.85 25.72
CA LYS A 178 -5.04 19.15 26.40
C LYS A 178 -4.00 19.32 27.52
N PRO A 179 -3.44 20.54 27.68
CA PRO A 179 -3.54 21.70 26.80
C PRO A 179 -2.89 21.46 25.41
N LYS A 180 -3.11 22.39 24.47
CA LYS A 180 -2.59 22.27 23.09
C LYS A 180 -1.07 21.98 23.09
N GLY A 181 -0.63 20.96 22.34
CA GLY A 181 0.76 20.54 22.25
C GLY A 181 1.16 19.39 23.19
N MET A 182 0.36 19.05 24.21
CA MET A 182 0.68 17.97 25.17
C MET A 182 0.72 16.58 24.52
N TRP A 183 0.07 16.38 23.37
CA TRP A 183 0.16 15.12 22.64
C TRP A 183 1.62 14.76 22.28
N LYS A 184 2.44 15.73 21.89
CA LYS A 184 3.87 15.53 21.59
C LYS A 184 4.68 14.97 22.78
N VAL A 185 4.22 15.21 24.00
CA VAL A 185 4.84 14.69 25.23
C VAL A 185 4.31 13.30 25.58
N TRP A 186 3.00 13.11 25.48
CA TRP A 186 2.36 11.86 25.86
C TRP A 186 2.52 10.73 24.86
N GLU A 187 2.54 11.03 23.57
CA GLU A 187 2.63 10.03 22.51
C GLU A 187 3.87 9.13 22.64
N PRO A 188 5.10 9.65 22.82
CA PRO A 188 6.26 8.81 23.01
C PRO A 188 6.19 7.91 24.26
N ILE A 189 5.55 8.42 25.33
CA ILE A 189 5.37 7.65 26.56
C ILE A 189 4.39 6.50 26.32
N ILE A 190 3.24 6.78 25.69
CA ILE A 190 2.23 5.78 25.37
C ILE A 190 2.80 4.72 24.42
N ARG A 191 3.50 5.13 23.37
CA ARG A 191 4.16 4.23 22.42
C ARG A 191 5.18 3.32 23.10
N LYS A 192 6.02 3.89 23.98
CA LYS A 192 6.98 3.09 24.76
C LYS A 192 6.30 2.06 25.66
N LYS A 193 5.13 2.41 26.23
CA LYS A 193 4.34 1.49 27.06
C LYS A 193 3.66 0.40 26.22
N ALA A 194 3.20 0.72 25.02
CA ALA A 194 2.64 -0.27 24.11
C ALA A 194 3.69 -1.31 23.62
N GLY A 195 4.94 -0.90 23.43
CA GLY A 195 6.11 -1.82 23.28
C GLY A 195 6.10 -2.73 22.05
N LEU A 196 5.57 -2.28 20.91
CA LEU A 196 5.36 -3.07 19.68
C LEU A 196 6.63 -3.36 18.87
N GLY A 197 7.72 -3.70 19.52
CA GLY A 197 9.00 -4.04 18.89
C GLY A 197 9.84 -2.83 18.48
N VAL A 198 11.10 -3.06 18.16
CA VAL A 198 12.10 -2.04 17.84
C VAL A 198 12.71 -2.32 16.48
N LEU A 199 12.71 -1.31 15.59
CA LEU A 199 13.36 -1.39 14.29
C LEU A 199 14.88 -1.26 14.41
N ASP A 200 15.61 -2.07 13.67
CA ASP A 200 17.05 -1.87 13.45
C ASP A 200 17.25 -0.91 12.28
N LEU A 201 17.61 0.34 12.58
CA LEU A 201 17.85 1.37 11.58
C LEU A 201 19.13 1.17 10.76
N ASN A 202 20.02 0.28 11.20
CA ASN A 202 21.27 -0.04 10.54
C ASN A 202 21.19 -1.31 9.68
N PHE A 203 20.02 -1.96 9.69
CA PHE A 203 19.81 -3.16 8.88
C PHE A 203 20.02 -2.88 7.40
N GLN A 204 20.85 -3.69 6.75
CA GLN A 204 21.06 -3.61 5.31
C GLN A 204 20.08 -4.55 4.63
N PRO A 205 19.21 -4.03 3.75
CA PRO A 205 18.25 -4.87 3.06
C PRO A 205 18.95 -5.84 2.11
N GLU A 206 18.46 -7.06 2.09
CA GLU A 206 18.89 -8.07 1.14
C GLU A 206 18.29 -7.82 -0.25
N TYR A 207 18.80 -8.53 -1.25
CA TYR A 207 18.25 -8.46 -2.60
C TYR A 207 16.92 -9.22 -2.70
N TYR A 208 15.91 -8.57 -3.25
CA TYR A 208 14.57 -9.11 -3.54
C TYR A 208 14.29 -8.99 -5.02
N ASP A 209 13.73 -10.05 -5.61
CA ASP A 209 13.45 -10.09 -7.04
C ASP A 209 11.96 -10.24 -7.36
N LYS A 210 11.64 -10.12 -8.63
CA LYS A 210 10.28 -10.25 -9.15
C LYS A 210 10.30 -11.15 -10.39
N ALA A 211 9.34 -12.09 -10.45
CA ALA A 211 9.15 -12.96 -11.60
C ALA A 211 7.70 -12.92 -12.09
N TYR A 212 7.48 -13.35 -13.32
CA TYR A 212 6.14 -13.44 -13.91
C TYR A 212 5.77 -14.91 -14.11
N LEU A 213 4.53 -15.25 -13.79
CA LEU A 213 3.95 -16.57 -14.06
C LEU A 213 2.59 -16.40 -14.75
N PHE A 214 2.30 -17.31 -15.65
CA PHE A 214 1.03 -17.39 -16.37
C PHE A 214 0.50 -18.80 -16.24
N THR A 215 -0.81 -18.96 -16.05
CA THR A 215 -1.45 -20.27 -15.90
C THR A 215 -2.91 -20.21 -16.36
N ASP A 216 -3.47 -21.36 -16.73
CA ASP A 216 -4.89 -21.47 -17.05
C ASP A 216 -5.72 -21.37 -15.76
N LEU A 217 -5.32 -22.10 -14.72
CA LEU A 217 -5.97 -22.10 -13.42
C LEU A 217 -4.98 -21.90 -12.27
N ALA A 218 -5.18 -20.87 -11.47
CA ALA A 218 -4.50 -20.71 -10.18
C ALA A 218 -5.38 -21.30 -9.06
N VAL A 219 -4.88 -22.32 -8.37
CA VAL A 219 -5.53 -22.92 -7.17
C VAL A 219 -4.83 -22.39 -5.93
N ILE A 220 -5.56 -21.71 -5.04
CA ILE A 220 -5.03 -21.07 -3.85
C ILE A 220 -5.40 -21.88 -2.61
N GLY A 221 -4.40 -22.50 -2.00
CA GLY A 221 -4.51 -23.45 -0.89
C GLY A 221 -4.43 -24.90 -1.37
N ALA A 222 -3.47 -25.66 -0.83
CA ALA A 222 -3.26 -27.09 -1.13
C ALA A 222 -3.75 -28.00 0.00
N GLY A 223 -4.91 -27.67 0.57
CA GLY A 223 -5.68 -28.58 1.41
C GLY A 223 -6.38 -29.67 0.58
N PRO A 224 -7.23 -30.52 1.20
CA PRO A 224 -7.93 -31.58 0.48
C PRO A 224 -8.69 -31.07 -0.76
N ALA A 225 -9.39 -29.93 -0.64
CA ALA A 225 -10.09 -29.31 -1.76
C ALA A 225 -9.13 -28.88 -2.88
N GLY A 226 -8.05 -28.19 -2.52
CA GLY A 226 -7.11 -27.67 -3.53
C GLY A 226 -6.33 -28.76 -4.25
N LEU A 227 -5.93 -29.83 -3.56
CA LEU A 227 -5.27 -30.98 -4.16
C LEU A 227 -6.22 -31.71 -5.15
N GLN A 228 -7.45 -31.97 -4.72
CA GLN A 228 -8.46 -32.60 -5.57
C GLN A 228 -8.83 -31.73 -6.77
N ALA A 229 -8.98 -30.42 -6.59
CA ALA A 229 -9.29 -29.49 -7.67
C ALA A 229 -8.15 -29.37 -8.69
N ALA A 230 -6.90 -29.30 -8.21
CA ALA A 230 -5.73 -29.25 -9.08
C ALA A 230 -5.62 -30.50 -9.95
N LEU A 231 -5.82 -31.69 -9.37
CA LEU A 231 -5.85 -32.96 -10.11
C LEU A 231 -7.00 -32.99 -11.11
N THR A 232 -8.19 -32.58 -10.73
CA THR A 232 -9.36 -32.56 -11.63
C THR A 232 -9.09 -31.67 -12.84
N ALA A 233 -8.53 -30.47 -12.61
CA ALA A 233 -8.23 -29.53 -13.70
C ALA A 233 -7.07 -30.02 -14.58
N ALA A 234 -6.00 -30.51 -14.00
CA ALA A 234 -4.84 -31.01 -14.75
C ALA A 234 -5.16 -32.25 -15.60
N ASN A 235 -5.99 -33.16 -15.07
CA ASN A 235 -6.48 -34.32 -15.81
C ASN A 235 -7.36 -33.94 -17.03
N ALA A 236 -8.00 -32.77 -16.98
CA ALA A 236 -8.73 -32.19 -18.12
C ALA A 236 -7.83 -31.40 -19.08
N GLY A 237 -6.51 -31.35 -18.84
CA GLY A 237 -5.51 -30.74 -19.73
C GLY A 237 -5.12 -29.29 -19.36
N ALA A 238 -5.67 -28.69 -18.30
CA ALA A 238 -5.31 -27.35 -17.89
C ALA A 238 -3.90 -27.27 -17.29
N GLN A 239 -3.20 -26.16 -17.55
CA GLN A 239 -1.99 -25.80 -16.82
C GLN A 239 -2.38 -25.19 -15.46
N VAL A 240 -1.98 -25.82 -14.37
CA VAL A 240 -2.40 -25.48 -13.02
C VAL A 240 -1.23 -24.97 -12.21
N LEU A 241 -1.42 -23.80 -11.56
CA LEU A 241 -0.51 -23.29 -10.55
C LEU A 241 -1.15 -23.48 -9.18
N LEU A 242 -0.60 -24.40 -8.37
CA LEU A 242 -1.04 -24.68 -7.01
C LEU A 242 -0.18 -23.91 -6.01
N ILE A 243 -0.81 -23.01 -5.22
CA ILE A 243 -0.13 -22.09 -4.29
C ILE A 243 -0.44 -22.50 -2.87
N GLU A 244 0.61 -22.84 -2.09
CA GLU A 244 0.48 -23.29 -0.70
C GLU A 244 1.41 -22.49 0.24
N GLN A 245 0.82 -21.94 1.29
CA GLN A 245 1.52 -21.15 2.28
C GLN A 245 2.40 -22.01 3.20
N GLN A 246 1.99 -23.22 3.50
CA GLN A 246 2.71 -24.14 4.39
C GLN A 246 3.88 -24.84 3.65
N PRO A 247 4.90 -25.32 4.38
CA PRO A 247 6.01 -26.07 3.78
C PRO A 247 5.60 -27.45 3.23
N ILE A 248 4.46 -27.99 3.67
CA ILE A 248 3.92 -29.29 3.25
C ILE A 248 2.52 -29.16 2.70
N LEU A 249 2.17 -30.02 1.75
CA LEU A 249 0.84 -30.11 1.16
C LEU A 249 -0.10 -30.94 2.03
N GLY A 250 -1.39 -30.69 1.93
CA GLY A 250 -2.46 -31.42 2.61
C GLY A 250 -3.38 -30.58 3.48
N GLY A 251 -2.97 -29.33 3.84
CA GLY A 251 -3.80 -28.43 4.66
C GLY A 251 -4.26 -29.12 5.95
N SER A 252 -5.59 -29.21 6.18
CA SER A 252 -6.17 -29.86 7.38
C SER A 252 -5.85 -31.35 7.48
N LEU A 253 -5.59 -32.06 6.38
CA LEU A 253 -5.15 -33.46 6.41
C LEU A 253 -3.83 -33.68 7.16
N THR A 254 -3.02 -32.65 7.34
CA THR A 254 -1.74 -32.73 8.05
C THR A 254 -1.89 -32.77 9.56
N TYR A 255 -3.01 -32.29 10.11
CA TYR A 255 -3.17 -32.15 11.57
C TYR A 255 -4.56 -32.54 12.09
N ALA A 256 -5.63 -32.35 11.33
CA ALA A 256 -6.98 -32.63 11.81
C ALA A 256 -7.30 -34.13 11.75
N ARG A 257 -8.21 -34.55 12.57
CA ARG A 257 -8.80 -35.90 12.59
C ARG A 257 -10.15 -35.87 11.89
N PHE A 258 -10.48 -36.87 11.08
CA PHE A 258 -11.72 -36.92 10.31
C PHE A 258 -12.53 -38.20 10.57
N ASP A 259 -12.03 -39.10 11.41
CA ASP A 259 -12.67 -40.35 11.76
C ASP A 259 -12.30 -40.78 13.18
N ILE A 260 -13.02 -41.79 13.72
CA ILE A 260 -12.77 -42.29 15.08
C ILE A 260 -11.39 -42.96 15.19
N ASP A 261 -10.91 -43.57 14.14
CA ASP A 261 -9.62 -44.31 14.11
C ASP A 261 -8.43 -43.43 13.84
N GLY A 262 -8.62 -42.22 13.26
CA GLY A 262 -7.60 -41.20 13.01
C GLY A 262 -6.62 -41.54 11.90
N GLN A 263 -6.95 -42.47 10.99
CA GLN A 263 -6.03 -42.93 9.92
C GLN A 263 -6.35 -42.35 8.55
N ARG A 264 -7.59 -42.00 8.27
CA ARG A 264 -8.08 -41.58 6.97
C ARG A 264 -7.38 -40.33 6.43
N ALA A 265 -7.08 -39.35 7.28
CA ALA A 265 -6.47 -38.11 6.88
C ALA A 265 -5.10 -38.31 6.26
N GLU A 266 -4.22 -39.06 6.92
CA GLU A 266 -2.84 -39.26 6.45
C GLU A 266 -2.79 -40.12 5.18
N GLN A 267 -3.64 -41.18 5.12
CA GLN A 267 -3.72 -42.01 3.92
C GLN A 267 -4.15 -41.18 2.70
N LEU A 268 -5.22 -40.42 2.79
CA LEU A 268 -5.71 -39.57 1.71
C LEU A 268 -4.70 -38.47 1.35
N ARG A 269 -4.02 -37.90 2.34
CA ARG A 269 -2.97 -36.90 2.13
C ARG A 269 -1.84 -37.48 1.22
N LEU A 270 -1.34 -38.66 1.58
CA LEU A 270 -0.26 -39.31 0.83
C LEU A 270 -0.69 -39.62 -0.61
N GLU A 271 -1.91 -40.09 -0.80
CA GLU A 271 -2.45 -40.40 -2.13
C GLU A 271 -2.57 -39.15 -3.00
N LEU A 272 -3.20 -38.08 -2.49
CA LEU A 272 -3.41 -36.85 -3.25
C LEU A 272 -2.09 -36.10 -3.53
N VAL A 273 -1.20 -36.03 -2.55
CA VAL A 273 0.09 -35.34 -2.72
C VAL A 273 0.95 -36.05 -3.77
N ALA A 274 1.04 -37.42 -3.69
CA ALA A 274 1.80 -38.17 -4.68
C ALA A 274 1.25 -37.99 -6.11
N ALA A 275 -0.08 -37.95 -6.26
CA ALA A 275 -0.72 -37.72 -7.55
C ALA A 275 -0.44 -36.29 -8.09
N VAL A 276 -0.50 -35.26 -7.24
CA VAL A 276 -0.23 -33.89 -7.62
C VAL A 276 1.23 -33.70 -8.00
N GLU A 277 2.18 -34.24 -7.21
CA GLU A 277 3.63 -34.09 -7.45
C GLU A 277 4.10 -34.88 -8.68
N ALA A 278 3.36 -35.89 -9.10
CA ALA A 278 3.65 -36.67 -10.31
C ALA A 278 3.02 -36.10 -11.59
N HIS A 279 2.19 -35.08 -11.52
CA HIS A 279 1.43 -34.59 -12.66
C HIS A 279 2.14 -33.43 -13.39
N ASP A 280 2.53 -33.61 -14.66
CA ASP A 280 3.31 -32.65 -15.45
C ASP A 280 2.62 -31.27 -15.63
N ASN A 281 1.28 -31.22 -15.62
CA ASN A 281 0.52 -29.97 -15.79
C ASN A 281 0.32 -29.19 -14.48
N ILE A 282 0.87 -29.65 -13.35
CA ILE A 282 0.73 -28.99 -12.06
C ILE A 282 2.06 -28.41 -11.60
N GLN A 283 2.17 -27.09 -11.57
CA GLN A 283 3.28 -26.41 -10.90
C GLN A 283 2.90 -26.08 -9.46
N VAL A 284 3.71 -26.53 -8.49
CA VAL A 284 3.46 -26.31 -7.06
C VAL A 284 4.41 -25.26 -6.51
N LEU A 285 3.86 -24.22 -5.87
CA LEU A 285 4.61 -23.26 -5.05
C LEU A 285 4.32 -23.52 -3.56
N LYS A 286 5.28 -24.09 -2.83
CA LYS A 286 5.22 -24.28 -1.36
C LYS A 286 5.84 -23.08 -0.65
N GLN A 287 5.45 -22.84 0.59
CA GLN A 287 5.86 -21.65 1.36
C GLN A 287 5.63 -20.35 0.58
N ALA A 288 4.50 -20.30 -0.12
CA ALA A 288 4.13 -19.20 -1.00
C ALA A 288 2.75 -18.66 -0.63
N THR A 289 2.67 -17.38 -0.31
CA THR A 289 1.43 -16.70 0.07
C THR A 289 0.88 -15.89 -1.09
N CYS A 290 -0.35 -16.21 -1.53
CA CYS A 290 -1.11 -15.31 -2.40
C CYS A 290 -1.55 -14.10 -1.58
N ASN A 291 -0.87 -12.97 -1.74
CA ASN A 291 -0.96 -11.85 -0.79
C ASN A 291 -1.97 -10.76 -1.20
N ALA A 292 -2.48 -10.81 -2.41
CA ALA A 292 -3.50 -9.89 -2.88
C ALA A 292 -4.24 -10.43 -4.12
N TRP A 293 -5.36 -9.78 -4.43
CA TRP A 293 -6.11 -9.96 -5.67
C TRP A 293 -6.39 -8.62 -6.32
N PHE A 294 -6.01 -8.48 -7.59
CA PHE A 294 -6.25 -7.27 -8.40
C PHE A 294 -6.95 -7.60 -9.72
N THR A 295 -7.32 -6.58 -10.46
CA THR A 295 -7.97 -6.69 -11.77
C THR A 295 -7.24 -7.67 -12.71
N ASP A 296 -7.98 -8.36 -13.56
CA ASP A 296 -7.50 -9.37 -14.51
C ASP A 296 -6.81 -10.57 -13.84
N ASN A 297 -7.33 -11.01 -12.70
CA ASN A 297 -6.78 -12.10 -11.92
C ASN A 297 -5.27 -11.96 -11.70
N TYR A 298 -4.82 -10.73 -11.44
CA TYR A 298 -3.44 -10.48 -11.05
C TYR A 298 -3.26 -10.79 -9.57
N LEU A 299 -2.45 -11.80 -9.31
CA LEU A 299 -2.17 -12.31 -7.96
C LEU A 299 -0.68 -12.07 -7.63
N PRO A 300 -0.36 -11.16 -6.72
CA PRO A 300 0.97 -11.10 -6.11
C PRO A 300 1.17 -12.29 -5.17
N VAL A 301 2.11 -13.16 -5.49
CA VAL A 301 2.46 -14.33 -4.69
C VAL A 301 3.87 -14.16 -4.15
N ILE A 302 4.02 -14.24 -2.84
CA ILE A 302 5.29 -14.07 -2.15
C ILE A 302 5.85 -15.44 -1.77
N GLN A 303 7.09 -15.72 -2.17
CA GLN A 303 7.84 -16.91 -1.77
C GLN A 303 9.27 -16.51 -1.38
N GLY A 304 9.60 -16.59 -0.11
CA GLY A 304 10.90 -16.17 0.39
C GLY A 304 11.21 -14.71 0.06
N LYS A 305 12.19 -14.45 -0.81
CA LYS A 305 12.58 -13.10 -1.26
C LYS A 305 12.03 -12.75 -2.65
N ARG A 306 11.15 -13.56 -3.21
CA ARG A 306 10.60 -13.38 -4.56
C ARG A 306 9.13 -13.02 -4.54
N LEU A 307 8.78 -12.01 -5.31
CA LEU A 307 7.42 -11.67 -5.67
C LEU A 307 7.10 -12.23 -7.05
N TYR A 308 6.23 -13.22 -7.14
CA TYR A 308 5.65 -13.66 -8.40
C TYR A 308 4.45 -12.78 -8.77
N LYS A 309 4.48 -12.23 -9.96
CA LYS A 309 3.36 -11.54 -10.60
C LYS A 309 2.59 -12.57 -11.42
N VAL A 310 1.65 -13.25 -10.78
CA VAL A 310 0.87 -14.30 -11.41
C VAL A 310 -0.29 -13.71 -12.19
N ARG A 311 -0.50 -14.16 -13.42
CA ARG A 311 -1.71 -13.92 -14.21
C ARG A 311 -2.36 -15.25 -14.52
N ALA A 312 -3.60 -15.42 -14.07
CA ALA A 312 -4.37 -16.64 -14.31
C ALA A 312 -5.61 -16.34 -15.15
N THR A 313 -5.93 -17.24 -16.06
CA THR A 313 -7.19 -17.14 -16.82
C THR A 313 -8.37 -17.31 -15.88
N GLN A 314 -8.25 -18.26 -14.95
CA GLN A 314 -9.24 -18.53 -13.91
C GLN A 314 -8.55 -18.78 -12.57
N CYS A 315 -9.29 -18.58 -11.49
CA CYS A 315 -8.79 -18.78 -10.12
C CYS A 315 -9.79 -19.59 -9.31
N LEU A 316 -9.28 -20.54 -8.54
CA LEU A 316 -10.06 -21.34 -7.62
C LEU A 316 -9.49 -21.19 -6.20
N VAL A 317 -10.28 -20.65 -5.29
CA VAL A 317 -9.86 -20.43 -3.90
C VAL A 317 -10.29 -21.61 -3.05
N CYS A 318 -9.30 -22.33 -2.52
CA CYS A 318 -9.44 -23.48 -1.63
C CYS A 318 -8.78 -23.18 -0.26
N SER A 319 -8.88 -21.95 0.19
CA SER A 319 -8.18 -21.44 1.37
C SER A 319 -8.71 -21.95 2.71
N GLY A 320 -9.81 -22.68 2.70
CA GLY A 320 -10.38 -23.28 3.91
C GLY A 320 -11.14 -22.32 4.81
N SER A 321 -11.31 -22.71 6.07
CA SER A 321 -11.94 -21.93 7.14
C SER A 321 -11.05 -21.89 8.39
N LEU A 322 -11.30 -20.89 9.22
CA LEU A 322 -10.60 -20.66 10.49
C LEU A 322 -11.50 -21.08 11.64
N ASP A 323 -10.97 -21.93 12.54
CA ASP A 323 -11.58 -22.23 13.83
C ASP A 323 -11.70 -20.95 14.67
N GLN A 324 -12.83 -20.71 15.29
CA GLN A 324 -13.17 -19.48 15.99
C GLN A 324 -13.10 -19.67 17.51
N PRO A 325 -12.61 -18.65 18.24
CA PRO A 325 -12.57 -18.69 19.69
C PRO A 325 -13.98 -18.55 20.30
N VAL A 326 -14.17 -19.13 21.49
CA VAL A 326 -15.31 -18.88 22.36
C VAL A 326 -14.99 -17.70 23.28
N ILE A 327 -15.93 -16.81 23.47
CA ILE A 327 -15.77 -15.60 24.29
C ILE A 327 -16.27 -15.86 25.71
N PHE A 328 -15.34 -15.91 26.67
CA PHE A 328 -15.57 -16.04 28.08
C PHE A 328 -14.48 -15.32 28.89
N ARG A 329 -14.62 -15.24 30.21
CA ARG A 329 -13.61 -14.57 31.02
C ARG A 329 -12.27 -15.28 30.98
N ASN A 330 -11.19 -14.50 30.80
CA ASN A 330 -9.80 -14.96 30.72
C ASN A 330 -9.50 -15.91 29.55
N ASN A 331 -10.24 -15.82 28.45
CA ASN A 331 -10.02 -16.62 27.23
C ASN A 331 -8.69 -16.33 26.51
N ASP A 332 -7.86 -15.47 27.09
CA ASP A 332 -6.56 -15.03 26.58
C ASP A 332 -5.35 -15.60 27.32
N LEU A 333 -5.57 -16.43 28.34
CA LEU A 333 -4.47 -16.96 29.15
C LEU A 333 -3.59 -17.95 28.36
N PRO A 334 -2.26 -17.98 28.62
CA PRO A 334 -1.40 -19.08 28.14
C PRO A 334 -1.98 -20.44 28.55
N GLY A 335 -2.03 -21.39 27.62
CA GLY A 335 -2.67 -22.70 27.81
C GLY A 335 -4.16 -22.74 27.42
N VAL A 336 -4.76 -21.58 27.02
CA VAL A 336 -6.05 -21.54 26.34
C VAL A 336 -5.76 -21.45 24.83
N MET A 337 -6.16 -22.43 24.04
CA MET A 337 -5.82 -22.60 22.63
C MET A 337 -7.01 -23.09 21.82
N LEU A 338 -6.98 -22.87 20.50
CA LEU A 338 -7.94 -23.52 19.61
C LEU A 338 -7.66 -25.03 19.50
N THR A 339 -8.68 -25.84 19.24
CA THR A 339 -8.53 -27.31 19.02
C THR A 339 -7.57 -27.59 17.86
N SER A 340 -7.66 -26.84 16.78
CA SER A 340 -6.76 -26.93 15.63
C SER A 340 -5.30 -26.62 15.99
N ALA A 341 -5.04 -25.70 16.93
CA ALA A 341 -3.69 -25.39 17.40
C ALA A 341 -3.05 -26.56 18.17
N VAL A 342 -3.85 -27.19 19.02
CA VAL A 342 -3.45 -28.36 19.79
C VAL A 342 -3.08 -29.52 18.87
N GLN A 343 -3.93 -29.81 17.87
CA GLN A 343 -3.66 -30.84 16.87
C GLN A 343 -2.40 -30.52 16.04
N ARG A 344 -2.17 -29.26 15.63
CA ARG A 344 -0.91 -28.85 14.96
C ARG A 344 0.30 -29.09 15.83
N LEU A 345 0.25 -28.72 17.11
CA LEU A 345 1.38 -28.98 18.04
C LEU A 345 1.75 -30.46 18.13
N MET A 346 0.75 -31.34 18.23
CA MET A 346 1.00 -32.77 18.32
C MET A 346 1.48 -33.36 16.98
N LYS A 347 0.68 -33.17 15.92
CA LYS A 347 0.91 -33.82 14.62
C LYS A 347 2.10 -33.22 13.86
N LEU A 348 2.29 -31.90 13.87
CA LEU A 348 3.35 -31.25 13.09
C LEU A 348 4.67 -31.17 13.85
N TYR A 349 4.61 -30.95 15.18
CA TYR A 349 5.79 -30.63 15.98
C TYR A 349 6.08 -31.64 17.08
N ALA A 350 5.27 -32.70 17.23
CA ALA A 350 5.36 -33.70 18.29
C ALA A 350 5.35 -33.10 19.71
N VAL A 351 4.68 -31.96 19.94
CA VAL A 351 4.63 -31.31 21.24
C VAL A 351 3.37 -31.74 21.97
N LYS A 352 3.53 -32.29 23.20
CA LYS A 352 2.41 -32.56 24.10
C LYS A 352 1.94 -31.25 24.72
N PRO A 353 0.72 -30.74 24.43
CA PRO A 353 0.33 -29.37 24.76
C PRO A 353 -0.05 -29.15 26.24
N GLY A 354 -0.28 -30.24 27.00
CA GLY A 354 -0.65 -30.23 28.40
C GLY A 354 -0.75 -31.66 28.96
N LYS A 355 -1.05 -31.76 30.21
CA LYS A 355 -1.29 -33.08 30.92
C LYS A 355 -2.77 -33.35 31.11
N ARG A 356 -3.55 -32.34 31.47
CA ARG A 356 -4.99 -32.39 31.78
C ARG A 356 -5.73 -31.35 30.96
N ALA A 357 -6.63 -31.81 30.11
CA ALA A 357 -7.34 -30.93 29.18
C ALA A 357 -8.85 -30.85 29.47
N VAL A 358 -9.39 -29.63 29.35
CA VAL A 358 -10.82 -29.41 29.13
C VAL A 358 -11.01 -29.00 27.67
N VAL A 359 -11.96 -29.61 26.97
CA VAL A 359 -12.34 -29.28 25.61
C VAL A 359 -13.70 -28.61 25.60
N LEU A 360 -13.73 -27.33 25.18
CA LEU A 360 -14.97 -26.56 24.99
C LEU A 360 -15.30 -26.55 23.50
N THR A 361 -16.49 -26.99 23.15
CA THR A 361 -16.85 -27.10 21.74
C THR A 361 -18.26 -26.64 21.42
N GLY A 362 -18.46 -26.18 20.20
CA GLY A 362 -19.73 -25.88 19.57
C GLY A 362 -19.95 -26.67 18.27
N ASN A 363 -19.06 -27.62 17.95
CA ASN A 363 -19.08 -28.47 16.75
C ASN A 363 -18.42 -29.83 17.05
N ASP A 364 -18.33 -30.70 16.08
CA ASP A 364 -17.77 -32.03 16.25
C ASP A 364 -16.23 -32.09 16.25
N ASP A 365 -15.55 -31.08 15.80
CA ASP A 365 -14.07 -31.00 15.82
C ASP A 365 -13.52 -31.06 17.25
N GLY A 366 -14.28 -30.58 18.24
CA GLY A 366 -13.89 -30.71 19.64
C GLY A 366 -13.86 -32.17 20.12
N TYR A 367 -14.75 -33.01 19.64
CA TYR A 367 -14.74 -34.45 19.94
C TYR A 367 -13.56 -35.14 19.29
N LEU A 368 -13.28 -34.82 18.03
CA LEU A 368 -12.14 -35.36 17.27
C LEU A 368 -10.81 -34.95 17.92
N ALA A 369 -10.68 -33.68 18.34
CA ALA A 369 -9.52 -33.20 19.07
C ALA A 369 -9.36 -33.85 20.45
N ALA A 370 -10.47 -34.14 21.15
CA ALA A 370 -10.46 -34.86 22.44
C ALA A 370 -9.95 -36.30 22.26
N LEU A 371 -10.34 -36.98 21.18
CA LEU A 371 -9.79 -38.29 20.81
C LEU A 371 -8.27 -38.22 20.54
N ASP A 372 -7.82 -37.25 19.76
CA ASP A 372 -6.40 -37.06 19.51
C ASP A 372 -5.59 -36.81 20.80
N LEU A 373 -6.07 -35.94 21.69
CA LEU A 373 -5.46 -35.68 22.99
C LEU A 373 -5.37 -36.96 23.85
N HIS A 374 -6.45 -37.71 23.93
CA HIS A 374 -6.51 -38.94 24.69
C HIS A 374 -5.56 -40.00 24.16
N ASP A 375 -5.52 -40.19 22.84
CA ASP A 375 -4.62 -41.15 22.17
C ASP A 375 -3.14 -40.82 22.36
N GLN A 376 -2.80 -39.49 22.59
CA GLN A 376 -1.45 -39.05 22.94
C GLN A 376 -1.20 -38.96 24.45
N GLY A 377 -2.04 -39.57 25.27
CA GLY A 377 -1.87 -39.67 26.70
C GLY A 377 -2.10 -38.37 27.47
N VAL A 378 -2.90 -37.44 26.95
CA VAL A 378 -3.43 -36.29 27.68
C VAL A 378 -4.73 -36.70 28.35
N GLU A 379 -4.84 -36.51 29.66
CA GLU A 379 -6.09 -36.74 30.40
C GLU A 379 -7.15 -35.71 29.98
N VAL A 380 -8.13 -36.11 29.20
CA VAL A 380 -9.28 -35.26 28.89
C VAL A 380 -10.29 -35.35 30.01
N VAL A 381 -10.27 -34.37 30.90
CA VAL A 381 -11.10 -34.40 32.15
C VAL A 381 -12.56 -34.04 31.89
N ALA A 382 -12.86 -33.31 30.85
CA ALA A 382 -14.21 -32.99 30.42
C ALA A 382 -14.26 -32.49 28.97
N VAL A 383 -15.33 -32.83 28.27
CA VAL A 383 -15.79 -32.15 27.05
C VAL A 383 -17.04 -31.34 27.39
N ALA A 384 -16.98 -30.02 27.28
CA ALA A 384 -18.11 -29.13 27.45
C ALA A 384 -18.66 -28.76 26.06
N ASP A 385 -19.80 -29.33 25.69
CA ASP A 385 -20.48 -29.00 24.43
C ASP A 385 -21.58 -27.98 24.67
N MET A 386 -21.50 -26.88 23.95
CA MET A 386 -22.48 -25.79 24.03
C MET A 386 -23.83 -26.20 23.43
N ARG A 387 -23.86 -27.19 22.55
CA ARG A 387 -25.07 -27.72 21.92
C ARG A 387 -25.85 -28.63 22.87
N THR A 388 -27.11 -28.86 22.55
CA THR A 388 -27.98 -29.83 23.30
C THR A 388 -27.67 -31.28 22.96
N ASN A 389 -27.24 -31.51 21.71
CA ASN A 389 -26.78 -32.78 21.19
C ASN A 389 -25.63 -32.59 20.22
N PRO A 390 -24.66 -33.51 20.14
CA PRO A 390 -23.66 -33.49 19.09
C PRO A 390 -24.30 -33.74 17.71
N ALA A 391 -23.67 -33.36 16.65
CA ALA A 391 -24.12 -33.71 15.31
C ALA A 391 -23.85 -35.19 15.00
N ASP A 392 -22.72 -35.72 15.47
CA ASP A 392 -22.38 -37.14 15.41
C ASP A 392 -22.40 -37.79 16.81
N ARG A 393 -23.40 -38.64 17.05
CA ARG A 393 -23.55 -39.37 18.28
C ARG A 393 -22.48 -40.46 18.49
N GLU A 394 -21.89 -41.00 17.40
CA GLU A 394 -20.85 -42.04 17.50
C GLU A 394 -19.57 -41.48 18.11
N LEU A 395 -19.22 -40.23 17.78
CA LEU A 395 -18.08 -39.52 18.37
C LEU A 395 -18.24 -39.36 19.89
N GLN A 396 -19.42 -38.96 20.35
CA GLN A 396 -19.70 -38.88 21.78
C GLN A 396 -19.57 -40.24 22.49
N LEU A 397 -20.15 -41.30 21.90
CA LEU A 397 -20.05 -42.65 22.44
C LEU A 397 -18.60 -43.16 22.46
N ALA A 398 -17.79 -42.78 21.47
CA ALA A 398 -16.35 -43.11 21.41
C ALA A 398 -15.58 -42.49 22.59
N LEU A 399 -15.90 -41.25 22.98
CA LEU A 399 -15.32 -40.61 24.17
C LEU A 399 -15.83 -41.23 25.49
N GLU A 400 -17.13 -41.45 25.60
CA GLU A 400 -17.75 -42.08 26.78
C GLU A 400 -17.14 -43.48 27.05
N LYS A 401 -16.91 -44.29 26.02
CA LYS A 401 -16.19 -45.58 26.11
C LYS A 401 -14.75 -45.45 26.63
N ARG A 402 -14.10 -44.32 26.43
CA ARG A 402 -12.78 -43.99 26.95
C ARG A 402 -12.81 -43.34 28.35
N GLY A 403 -13.99 -43.25 28.96
CA GLY A 403 -14.19 -42.65 30.28
C GLY A 403 -14.18 -41.14 30.31
N ILE A 404 -14.32 -40.48 29.18
CA ILE A 404 -14.32 -39.03 29.06
C ILE A 404 -15.74 -38.48 29.24
N ALA A 405 -15.93 -37.61 30.22
CA ALA A 405 -17.24 -37.02 30.53
C ALA A 405 -17.62 -35.94 29.49
N CYS A 406 -18.80 -36.10 28.86
CA CYS A 406 -19.38 -35.14 27.95
C CYS A 406 -20.51 -34.35 28.60
N HIS A 407 -20.38 -33.05 28.74
CA HIS A 407 -21.36 -32.15 29.36
C HIS A 407 -22.09 -31.35 28.29
N MET A 408 -23.30 -31.75 27.92
CA MET A 408 -24.13 -31.06 26.93
C MET A 408 -24.72 -29.77 27.51
N SER A 409 -25.05 -28.81 26.63
CA SER A 409 -25.57 -27.45 26.98
C SER A 409 -24.70 -26.78 28.05
N THR A 410 -23.39 -26.92 27.92
CA THR A 410 -22.40 -26.44 28.90
C THR A 410 -21.30 -25.65 28.24
N THR A 411 -20.91 -24.55 28.88
CA THR A 411 -19.79 -23.72 28.43
C THR A 411 -18.76 -23.49 29.51
N VAL A 412 -17.56 -23.10 29.15
CA VAL A 412 -16.62 -22.48 30.09
C VAL A 412 -17.05 -21.04 30.32
N TYR A 413 -17.21 -20.66 31.58
CA TYR A 413 -17.58 -19.31 31.97
C TYR A 413 -16.37 -18.46 32.37
N GLU A 414 -15.40 -19.08 33.05
CA GLU A 414 -14.12 -18.46 33.42
C GLU A 414 -12.99 -19.50 33.32
N ALA A 415 -11.86 -19.10 32.68
CA ALA A 415 -10.60 -19.82 32.84
C ALA A 415 -9.92 -19.38 34.12
N LEU A 416 -9.59 -20.35 34.98
CA LEU A 416 -8.94 -20.15 36.25
C LEU A 416 -7.41 -20.10 36.04
N HIS A 417 -6.69 -19.43 36.91
CA HIS A 417 -5.26 -19.23 36.74
C HIS A 417 -4.51 -19.24 38.07
N GLU A 418 -3.28 -19.65 38.06
CA GLU A 418 -2.34 -19.52 39.16
C GLU A 418 -1.96 -18.05 39.43
N LYS A 419 -1.26 -17.83 40.55
CA LYS A 419 -0.74 -16.50 40.89
C LYS A 419 0.15 -15.96 39.77
N GLY A 420 -0.16 -14.76 39.29
CA GLY A 420 0.57 -14.12 38.20
C GLY A 420 -0.01 -14.37 36.81
N MET A 421 -1.08 -15.13 36.65
CA MET A 421 -1.80 -15.42 35.38
C MET A 421 -0.87 -16.00 34.29
N ARG A 422 0.21 -16.71 34.65
CA ARG A 422 1.20 -17.21 33.67
C ARG A 422 0.72 -18.40 32.87
N HIS A 423 -0.27 -19.11 33.40
CA HIS A 423 -0.87 -20.30 32.77
C HIS A 423 -2.26 -20.55 33.30
N VAL A 424 -3.10 -21.24 32.51
CA VAL A 424 -4.38 -21.76 32.95
C VAL A 424 -4.17 -22.88 34.00
N SER A 425 -5.00 -22.91 35.05
CA SER A 425 -4.94 -23.94 36.11
C SER A 425 -6.27 -24.63 36.31
N GLY A 426 -7.30 -24.22 35.59
CA GLY A 426 -8.62 -24.82 35.65
C GLY A 426 -9.67 -24.08 34.85
N ALA A 427 -10.87 -24.57 34.83
CA ALA A 427 -12.04 -23.99 34.18
C ALA A 427 -13.27 -24.07 35.02
N GLU A 428 -14.10 -23.03 35.03
CA GLU A 428 -15.45 -23.06 35.60
C GLU A 428 -16.45 -23.38 34.49
N LEU A 429 -17.06 -24.55 34.56
CA LEU A 429 -18.07 -25.02 33.61
C LEU A 429 -19.46 -24.64 34.12
N ARG A 430 -20.30 -24.03 33.24
CA ARG A 430 -21.69 -23.70 33.62
C ARG A 430 -22.70 -24.16 32.57
N LYS A 431 -23.88 -24.54 32.98
CA LYS A 431 -24.98 -24.83 32.06
C LYS A 431 -25.48 -23.57 31.39
N ILE A 432 -25.71 -23.65 30.09
CA ILE A 432 -26.31 -22.60 29.29
C ILE A 432 -27.80 -22.55 29.54
N THR A 433 -28.33 -21.39 29.93
CA THR A 433 -29.75 -21.15 30.21
C THR A 433 -30.46 -20.32 29.18
N GLY A 434 -29.68 -19.64 28.29
CA GLY A 434 -30.19 -18.80 27.23
C GLY A 434 -29.04 -18.21 26.41
N GLN A 435 -29.36 -17.40 25.41
CA GLN A 435 -28.35 -16.78 24.55
C GLN A 435 -27.42 -15.89 25.39
N GLY A 436 -26.18 -16.29 25.51
CA GLY A 436 -25.15 -15.58 26.28
C GLY A 436 -25.38 -15.65 27.82
N GLN A 437 -26.28 -16.47 28.28
CA GLN A 437 -26.62 -16.62 29.68
C GLN A 437 -26.27 -18.00 30.20
N VAL A 438 -25.82 -18.06 31.43
CA VAL A 438 -25.43 -19.30 32.12
C VAL A 438 -26.02 -19.38 33.52
N ALA A 439 -26.09 -20.57 34.06
CA ALA A 439 -26.54 -20.83 35.45
C ALA A 439 -25.63 -20.09 36.45
N ASN A 440 -26.18 -19.76 37.63
CA ASN A 440 -25.46 -19.04 38.69
C ASN A 440 -24.32 -19.85 39.32
N HIS A 441 -24.40 -21.16 39.27
CA HIS A 441 -23.43 -22.11 39.84
C HIS A 441 -22.88 -23.01 38.77
N GLY A 442 -21.59 -23.38 38.87
CA GLY A 442 -20.92 -24.25 37.94
C GLY A 442 -20.03 -25.27 38.61
N LEU A 443 -19.45 -26.16 37.81
CA LEU A 443 -18.43 -27.14 38.18
C LEU A 443 -17.04 -26.55 37.93
N SER A 444 -16.21 -26.52 38.96
CA SER A 444 -14.79 -26.15 38.80
C SER A 444 -13.99 -27.41 38.50
N VAL A 445 -13.20 -27.37 37.41
CA VAL A 445 -12.40 -28.50 36.93
C VAL A 445 -10.95 -28.04 36.82
N GLU A 446 -10.02 -28.78 37.39
CA GLU A 446 -8.58 -28.52 37.25
C GLU A 446 -8.06 -29.00 35.91
N CYS A 447 -7.40 -28.11 35.19
CA CYS A 447 -6.72 -28.42 33.93
C CYS A 447 -5.54 -27.49 33.70
N ASP A 448 -4.54 -27.94 32.96
CA ASP A 448 -3.41 -27.14 32.49
C ASP A 448 -3.51 -26.84 30.97
N LEU A 449 -4.58 -27.31 30.35
CA LEU A 449 -4.88 -27.04 28.93
C LEU A 449 -6.41 -26.83 28.76
N LEU A 450 -6.79 -25.77 28.09
CA LEU A 450 -8.16 -25.49 27.71
C LEU A 450 -8.24 -25.30 26.19
N CYS A 451 -8.84 -26.30 25.52
CA CYS A 451 -9.04 -26.28 24.07
C CYS A 451 -10.43 -25.74 23.76
N MET A 452 -10.55 -24.94 22.71
CA MET A 452 -11.84 -24.39 22.28
C MET A 452 -12.05 -24.49 20.77
N SER A 453 -13.30 -24.85 20.37
CA SER A 453 -13.77 -24.82 18.99
C SER A 453 -15.13 -24.14 18.97
N GLY A 454 -15.17 -22.87 18.60
CA GLY A 454 -16.35 -22.01 18.67
C GLY A 454 -17.15 -21.89 17.37
N GLY A 455 -16.76 -22.59 16.34
CA GLY A 455 -17.32 -22.51 14.99
C GLY A 455 -16.27 -22.14 13.95
N TYR A 456 -16.72 -21.80 12.74
CA TYR A 456 -15.85 -21.51 11.63
C TYR A 456 -16.09 -20.13 11.05
N MET A 457 -15.05 -19.61 10.40
CA MET A 457 -15.09 -18.43 9.54
C MET A 457 -14.32 -18.73 8.27
N PRO A 458 -14.92 -18.59 7.08
CA PRO A 458 -14.19 -18.82 5.83
C PRO A 458 -12.99 -17.88 5.71
N VAL A 459 -11.91 -18.32 5.06
CA VAL A 459 -10.77 -17.46 4.72
C VAL A 459 -11.15 -16.64 3.49
N TYR A 460 -11.93 -15.59 3.69
CA TYR A 460 -12.63 -14.82 2.66
C TYR A 460 -11.86 -13.60 2.14
N GLN A 461 -10.71 -13.28 2.70
CA GLN A 461 -10.03 -12.00 2.47
C GLN A 461 -9.70 -11.76 1.00
N LEU A 462 -9.14 -12.75 0.30
CA LEU A 462 -8.87 -12.66 -1.13
C LEU A 462 -10.15 -12.55 -1.96
N LEU A 463 -11.19 -13.29 -1.57
CA LEU A 463 -12.50 -13.26 -2.21
C LEU A 463 -13.15 -11.88 -2.10
N CYS A 464 -13.01 -11.24 -0.93
CA CYS A 464 -13.48 -9.88 -0.69
C CYS A 464 -12.71 -8.86 -1.56
N GLN A 465 -11.40 -9.02 -1.71
CA GLN A 465 -10.58 -8.17 -2.59
C GLN A 465 -10.97 -8.33 -4.06
N ALA A 466 -11.36 -9.53 -4.47
CA ALA A 466 -11.88 -9.82 -5.80
C ALA A 466 -13.30 -9.28 -6.06
N GLY A 467 -14.01 -8.82 -5.01
CA GLY A 467 -15.39 -8.33 -5.10
C GLY A 467 -16.45 -9.35 -4.72
N GLY A 468 -16.07 -10.50 -4.18
CA GLY A 468 -16.99 -11.52 -3.63
C GLY A 468 -17.81 -10.98 -2.46
N LYS A 469 -19.04 -11.47 -2.32
CA LYS A 469 -19.97 -11.04 -1.27
C LYS A 469 -20.23 -12.18 -0.29
N LEU A 470 -20.32 -11.84 0.98
CA LEU A 470 -20.64 -12.76 2.06
C LEU A 470 -22.10 -12.63 2.50
N ALA A 471 -22.70 -13.73 2.88
CA ALA A 471 -23.97 -13.81 3.58
C ALA A 471 -23.81 -14.73 4.79
N TYR A 472 -24.57 -14.49 5.83
CA TYR A 472 -24.57 -15.35 7.01
C TYR A 472 -25.62 -16.46 6.85
N ASP A 473 -25.19 -17.70 7.05
CA ASP A 473 -26.06 -18.87 7.09
C ASP A 473 -26.45 -19.17 8.55
N ASP A 474 -27.70 -18.94 8.89
CA ASP A 474 -28.21 -19.16 10.25
C ASP A 474 -28.28 -20.66 10.63
N GLN A 475 -28.32 -21.57 9.65
CA GLN A 475 -28.34 -23.00 9.90
C GLN A 475 -26.97 -23.54 10.27
N GLN A 476 -25.96 -23.11 9.51
CA GLN A 476 -24.56 -23.47 9.76
C GLN A 476 -23.90 -22.57 10.81
N ALA A 477 -24.51 -21.45 11.15
CA ALA A 477 -24.01 -20.41 12.06
C ALA A 477 -22.64 -19.86 11.66
N GLU A 478 -22.40 -19.69 10.34
CA GLU A 478 -21.18 -19.17 9.76
C GLU A 478 -21.46 -18.27 8.55
N PHE A 479 -20.46 -17.54 8.09
CA PHE A 479 -20.53 -16.81 6.84
C PHE A 479 -20.22 -17.71 5.65
N THR A 480 -20.99 -17.57 4.59
CA THR A 480 -20.77 -18.22 3.29
C THR A 480 -20.69 -17.19 2.18
N LEU A 481 -20.31 -17.59 0.97
CA LEU A 481 -20.27 -16.68 -0.16
C LEU A 481 -21.60 -16.67 -0.90
N SER A 482 -22.17 -15.47 -1.07
CA SER A 482 -23.46 -15.25 -1.73
C SER A 482 -23.32 -14.74 -3.17
N GLY A 483 -22.11 -14.35 -3.61
CA GLY A 483 -21.86 -13.91 -4.97
C GLY A 483 -20.37 -13.87 -5.27
N LEU A 484 -19.99 -14.40 -6.43
CA LEU A 484 -18.62 -14.44 -6.94
C LEU A 484 -18.51 -13.65 -8.26
N PRO A 485 -17.39 -12.96 -8.47
CA PRO A 485 -17.06 -12.41 -9.79
C PRO A 485 -16.88 -13.52 -10.83
N GLN A 486 -16.96 -13.14 -12.10
CA GLN A 486 -16.64 -14.03 -13.21
C GLN A 486 -15.17 -14.50 -13.14
N ASN A 487 -14.89 -15.73 -13.57
CA ASN A 487 -13.57 -16.36 -13.54
C ASN A 487 -12.98 -16.62 -12.15
N LEU A 488 -13.81 -16.61 -11.11
CA LEU A 488 -13.47 -16.93 -9.74
C LEU A 488 -14.38 -18.06 -9.21
N GLY A 489 -13.77 -19.15 -8.77
CA GLY A 489 -14.44 -20.25 -8.09
C GLY A 489 -13.98 -20.41 -6.63
N ILE A 490 -14.71 -21.16 -5.86
CA ILE A 490 -14.39 -21.55 -4.49
C ILE A 490 -14.67 -23.04 -4.28
N ALA A 491 -13.93 -23.70 -3.40
CA ALA A 491 -14.20 -25.10 -3.05
C ALA A 491 -13.75 -25.46 -1.63
N GLY A 492 -14.45 -26.39 -1.02
CA GLY A 492 -14.18 -26.95 0.29
C GLY A 492 -14.75 -26.10 1.44
N SER A 493 -14.06 -26.03 2.58
CA SER A 493 -14.62 -25.37 3.78
C SER A 493 -14.71 -23.83 3.66
N VAL A 494 -14.03 -23.20 2.69
CA VAL A 494 -14.30 -21.79 2.35
C VAL A 494 -15.69 -21.61 1.72
N ASN A 495 -16.26 -22.69 1.15
CA ASN A 495 -17.62 -22.78 0.59
C ASN A 495 -18.63 -23.37 1.58
N GLY A 496 -18.25 -23.59 2.86
CA GLY A 496 -19.13 -24.09 3.91
C GLY A 496 -19.25 -25.62 3.98
N TYR A 497 -18.42 -26.40 3.28
CA TYR A 497 -18.38 -27.85 3.39
C TYR A 497 -17.29 -28.29 4.37
N HIS A 498 -17.66 -29.01 5.41
CA HIS A 498 -16.75 -29.45 6.46
C HIS A 498 -16.56 -30.99 6.52
N VAL A 499 -17.51 -31.76 6.00
CA VAL A 499 -17.35 -33.21 5.85
C VAL A 499 -16.41 -33.53 4.71
N LEU A 500 -15.37 -34.33 4.96
CA LEU A 500 -14.26 -34.56 4.02
C LEU A 500 -14.71 -35.04 2.61
N ASP A 501 -15.71 -35.95 2.57
CA ASP A 501 -16.25 -36.42 1.28
C ASP A 501 -16.91 -35.31 0.48
N ASN A 502 -17.63 -34.40 1.14
CA ASN A 502 -18.22 -33.23 0.50
C ASN A 502 -17.17 -32.20 0.05
N VAL A 503 -16.11 -32.03 0.84
CA VAL A 503 -14.98 -31.15 0.46
C VAL A 503 -14.35 -31.62 -0.87
N LEU A 504 -14.13 -32.93 -1.03
CA LEU A 504 -13.57 -33.51 -2.26
C LEU A 504 -14.55 -33.43 -3.43
N ALA A 505 -15.84 -33.72 -3.17
CA ALA A 505 -16.89 -33.61 -4.18
C ALA A 505 -17.05 -32.17 -4.68
N ASP A 506 -17.14 -31.19 -3.77
CA ASP A 506 -17.26 -29.77 -4.09
C ASP A 506 -16.05 -29.28 -4.91
N ALA A 507 -14.82 -29.70 -4.56
CA ALA A 507 -13.62 -29.38 -5.29
C ALA A 507 -13.65 -29.92 -6.74
N THR A 508 -14.16 -31.13 -6.93
CA THR A 508 -14.33 -31.74 -8.27
C THR A 508 -15.38 -30.96 -9.08
N HIS A 509 -16.51 -30.59 -8.46
CA HIS A 509 -17.56 -29.79 -9.09
C HIS A 509 -17.04 -28.40 -9.50
N ALA A 510 -16.38 -27.71 -8.58
CA ALA A 510 -15.91 -26.36 -8.81
C ALA A 510 -14.85 -26.31 -9.92
N ALA A 511 -13.87 -27.21 -9.88
CA ALA A 511 -12.84 -27.31 -10.93
C ALA A 511 -13.45 -27.68 -12.29
N GLY A 512 -14.36 -28.64 -12.33
CA GLY A 512 -15.06 -29.05 -13.56
C GLY A 512 -15.88 -27.93 -14.18
N GLY A 513 -16.59 -27.13 -13.35
CA GLY A 513 -17.39 -25.99 -13.80
C GLY A 513 -16.58 -24.84 -14.38
N MET A 514 -15.31 -24.69 -13.98
CA MET A 514 -14.42 -23.63 -14.46
C MET A 514 -13.72 -23.97 -15.80
N LEU A 515 -13.71 -25.23 -16.20
CA LEU A 515 -13.00 -25.71 -17.41
C LEU A 515 -13.80 -25.55 -18.71
N SER A 516 -14.76 -24.63 -18.78
CA SER A 516 -15.60 -24.41 -19.97
C SER A 516 -14.89 -23.79 -21.17
N ALA A 517 -13.55 -23.78 -21.22
CA ALA A 517 -12.77 -23.26 -22.35
C ALA A 517 -12.70 -24.30 -23.50
N PRO A 518 -12.65 -23.86 -24.79
CA PRO A 518 -12.53 -24.76 -25.91
C PRO A 518 -11.27 -25.65 -25.82
N GLY A 519 -11.45 -26.97 -25.86
CA GLY A 519 -10.36 -27.98 -25.82
C GLY A 519 -10.14 -28.64 -24.45
N LEU A 520 -10.92 -28.24 -23.43
CA LEU A 520 -10.92 -28.93 -22.14
C LEU A 520 -12.21 -29.73 -21.97
N GLU A 521 -12.11 -30.99 -21.52
CA GLU A 521 -13.28 -31.82 -21.27
C GLU A 521 -13.64 -31.82 -19.78
N PRO A 522 -14.72 -31.15 -19.34
CA PRO A 522 -15.15 -31.19 -17.93
C PRO A 522 -15.60 -32.60 -17.57
N ASN A 523 -15.36 -32.98 -16.30
CA ASN A 523 -15.87 -34.22 -15.74
C ASN A 523 -17.40 -34.24 -15.80
N GLN A 524 -17.99 -35.12 -16.56
CA GLN A 524 -19.44 -35.16 -16.84
C GLN A 524 -20.27 -35.74 -15.68
N ASN A 525 -19.65 -36.40 -14.70
CA ASN A 525 -20.35 -37.00 -13.55
C ASN A 525 -19.61 -36.74 -12.22
N PRO A 526 -19.65 -35.52 -11.70
CA PRO A 526 -19.06 -35.26 -10.38
C PRO A 526 -19.82 -35.97 -9.26
N PRO A 527 -19.14 -36.33 -8.15
CA PRO A 527 -19.80 -37.01 -7.01
C PRO A 527 -20.91 -36.12 -6.44
N ALA A 528 -22.00 -36.76 -6.02
CA ALA A 528 -23.12 -36.02 -5.41
C ALA A 528 -22.74 -35.48 -4.02
N LEU A 529 -23.07 -34.22 -3.75
CA LEU A 529 -22.95 -33.61 -2.44
C LEU A 529 -23.99 -34.20 -1.49
N ARG A 530 -23.57 -34.50 -0.26
CA ARG A 530 -24.48 -35.00 0.78
C ARG A 530 -24.91 -33.80 1.67
N PRO A 531 -26.17 -33.77 2.12
CA PRO A 531 -26.61 -32.78 3.10
C PRO A 531 -25.74 -32.86 4.36
N GLU A 532 -25.24 -31.71 4.83
CA GLU A 532 -24.53 -31.61 6.09
C GLU A 532 -25.51 -31.22 7.22
N ALA A 533 -25.36 -31.87 8.39
CA ALA A 533 -26.13 -31.50 9.55
C ALA A 533 -25.69 -30.11 10.06
N LYS A 534 -26.54 -29.50 10.93
CA LYS A 534 -26.18 -28.25 11.60
C LYS A 534 -24.88 -28.43 12.38
N VAL A 535 -23.84 -27.71 12.00
CA VAL A 535 -22.47 -27.95 12.45
C VAL A 535 -22.17 -27.18 13.74
N ASN A 536 -22.46 -25.87 13.80
CA ASN A 536 -21.92 -24.98 14.82
C ASN A 536 -22.96 -24.50 15.82
N PHE A 537 -22.50 -24.20 17.05
CA PHE A 537 -23.32 -23.49 18.05
C PHE A 537 -23.44 -22.01 17.68
N SER A 538 -24.67 -21.49 17.65
CA SER A 538 -24.93 -20.16 17.04
C SER A 538 -24.40 -18.98 17.84
N TRP A 539 -24.22 -19.07 19.15
CA TRP A 539 -23.85 -17.94 20.00
C TRP A 539 -22.75 -18.28 21.02
N PRO A 540 -21.49 -18.46 20.63
CA PRO A 540 -20.38 -18.81 21.53
C PRO A 540 -19.83 -17.58 22.28
N ILE A 541 -20.69 -16.74 22.88
CA ILE A 541 -20.31 -15.49 23.56
C ILE A 541 -20.98 -15.44 24.92
N PHE A 542 -20.21 -15.50 26.00
CA PHE A 542 -20.67 -15.53 27.38
C PHE A 542 -20.06 -14.38 28.19
N PRO A 543 -20.66 -13.16 28.14
CA PRO A 543 -20.13 -11.99 28.83
C PRO A 543 -20.02 -12.18 30.33
N HIS A 544 -18.95 -11.68 30.94
CA HIS A 544 -18.71 -11.79 32.36
C HIS A 544 -18.80 -10.42 33.06
N PRO A 545 -19.50 -10.31 34.23
CA PRO A 545 -19.63 -9.02 34.94
C PRO A 545 -18.31 -8.35 35.29
N LYS A 546 -17.26 -9.13 35.58
CA LYS A 546 -15.91 -8.62 35.87
C LYS A 546 -15.09 -8.30 34.61
N GLY A 547 -15.65 -8.52 33.40
CA GLY A 547 -14.94 -8.36 32.10
C GLY A 547 -13.79 -9.34 31.88
N LYS A 548 -12.86 -9.00 31.02
CA LYS A 548 -11.76 -9.86 30.54
C LYS A 548 -12.26 -11.02 29.67
N ASP A 549 -13.30 -10.74 28.93
CA ASP A 549 -13.97 -11.54 27.92
C ASP A 549 -13.61 -10.97 26.53
N PHE A 550 -12.43 -11.36 26.04
CA PHE A 550 -11.83 -10.72 24.88
C PHE A 550 -12.49 -11.20 23.59
N VAL A 551 -12.90 -10.21 22.80
CA VAL A 551 -13.40 -10.36 21.42
C VAL A 551 -12.26 -10.20 20.41
N ASP A 552 -11.34 -9.29 20.72
CA ASP A 552 -10.15 -9.03 19.91
C ASP A 552 -8.92 -9.09 20.81
N PHE A 553 -8.03 -10.03 20.49
CA PHE A 553 -6.81 -10.27 21.27
C PHE A 553 -5.71 -9.28 20.90
N ASP A 554 -5.74 -8.76 19.66
CA ASP A 554 -4.74 -7.82 19.17
C ASP A 554 -4.84 -6.47 19.91
N GLU A 555 -6.08 -5.97 20.03
CA GLU A 555 -6.39 -4.64 20.56
C GLU A 555 -6.88 -4.68 22.02
N ASP A 556 -6.84 -5.85 22.67
CA ASP A 556 -7.36 -6.06 24.04
C ASP A 556 -8.84 -5.60 24.20
N LEU A 557 -9.68 -5.83 23.18
CA LEU A 557 -11.08 -5.42 23.22
C LEU A 557 -11.98 -6.51 23.84
N GLN A 558 -12.85 -6.08 24.73
CA GLN A 558 -13.80 -6.92 25.44
C GLN A 558 -15.21 -6.73 24.84
N VAL A 559 -16.14 -7.63 25.18
CA VAL A 559 -17.56 -7.53 24.78
C VAL A 559 -18.12 -6.13 25.05
N ARG A 560 -17.83 -5.56 26.21
CA ARG A 560 -18.30 -4.21 26.60
C ARG A 560 -17.81 -3.10 25.66
N ASP A 561 -16.62 -3.25 25.06
CA ASP A 561 -16.05 -2.21 24.19
C ASP A 561 -16.81 -2.14 22.87
N ILE A 562 -17.21 -3.29 22.33
CA ILE A 562 -18.04 -3.38 21.12
C ILE A 562 -19.47 -2.89 21.38
N VAL A 563 -20.09 -3.35 22.49
CA VAL A 563 -21.44 -2.92 22.88
C VAL A 563 -21.47 -1.40 23.16
N ASN A 564 -20.44 -0.84 23.77
CA ASN A 564 -20.38 0.61 24.00
C ASN A 564 -20.24 1.40 22.69
N ALA A 565 -19.50 0.91 21.70
CA ALA A 565 -19.43 1.54 20.41
C ALA A 565 -20.81 1.70 19.75
N THR A 566 -21.66 0.67 19.84
CA THR A 566 -23.04 0.75 19.31
C THR A 566 -23.92 1.70 20.11
N ARG A 567 -23.79 1.73 21.46
CA ARG A 567 -24.56 2.62 22.33
C ARG A 567 -24.28 4.11 22.11
N ILE A 568 -23.05 4.47 21.74
CA ILE A 568 -22.68 5.85 21.43
C ILE A 568 -22.98 6.25 19.98
N GLY A 569 -23.58 5.36 19.19
CA GLY A 569 -24.15 5.66 17.89
C GLY A 569 -23.45 5.00 16.67
N TYR A 570 -22.35 4.28 16.83
CA TYR A 570 -21.70 3.58 15.73
C TYR A 570 -22.41 2.24 15.47
N ARG A 571 -23.36 2.26 14.53
CA ARG A 571 -24.21 1.07 14.25
C ARG A 571 -23.75 0.28 13.02
N ASP A 572 -22.97 0.87 12.14
CA ASP A 572 -22.36 0.22 10.99
C ASP A 572 -21.06 -0.48 11.39
N ILE A 573 -20.82 -1.69 10.87
CA ILE A 573 -19.66 -2.52 11.25
C ILE A 573 -18.32 -1.85 10.91
N GLN A 574 -18.24 -1.10 9.80
CA GLN A 574 -17.03 -0.37 9.41
C GLN A 574 -16.76 0.82 10.36
N LEU A 575 -17.82 1.48 10.84
CA LEU A 575 -17.69 2.56 11.82
C LEU A 575 -17.33 2.02 13.20
N VAL A 576 -17.89 0.87 13.61
CA VAL A 576 -17.49 0.17 14.85
C VAL A 576 -16.01 -0.17 14.79
N LYS A 577 -15.52 -0.73 13.67
CA LYS A 577 -14.10 -1.02 13.45
C LYS A 577 -13.24 0.24 13.60
N ARG A 578 -13.58 1.33 12.92
CA ARG A 578 -12.80 2.59 12.95
C ARG A 578 -12.76 3.24 14.33
N TYR A 579 -13.85 3.14 15.08
CA TYR A 579 -13.93 3.68 16.44
C TYR A 579 -13.19 2.81 17.46
N SER A 580 -13.40 1.48 17.41
CA SER A 580 -12.91 0.56 18.43
C SER A 580 -11.54 -0.05 18.12
N THR A 581 -11.08 0.05 16.89
CA THR A 581 -9.89 -0.63 16.32
C THR A 581 -10.05 -2.16 16.18
N VAL A 582 -11.25 -2.71 16.40
CA VAL A 582 -11.51 -4.16 16.27
C VAL A 582 -11.15 -4.64 14.87
N GLY A 583 -10.37 -5.71 14.77
CA GLY A 583 -9.91 -6.28 13.51
C GLY A 583 -8.89 -5.41 12.76
N MET A 584 -8.24 -4.47 13.44
CA MET A 584 -7.18 -3.61 12.86
C MET A 584 -5.76 -4.05 13.23
N GLY A 585 -5.63 -4.93 14.21
CA GLY A 585 -4.33 -5.46 14.64
C GLY A 585 -3.76 -6.53 13.69
N PRO A 586 -2.65 -7.17 14.04
CA PRO A 586 -1.92 -8.11 13.18
C PRO A 586 -2.75 -9.28 12.63
N SER A 587 -3.73 -9.78 13.38
CA SER A 587 -4.62 -10.85 12.91
C SER A 587 -5.63 -10.39 11.86
N GLN A 588 -5.76 -9.08 11.61
CA GLN A 588 -6.68 -8.50 10.63
C GLN A 588 -8.13 -9.01 10.75
N GLY A 589 -8.57 -9.23 11.97
CA GLY A 589 -9.95 -9.64 12.28
C GLY A 589 -10.27 -11.11 12.05
N ARG A 590 -9.30 -11.98 11.77
CA ARG A 590 -9.54 -13.42 11.51
C ARG A 590 -10.29 -14.12 12.64
N HIS A 591 -10.07 -13.71 13.87
CA HIS A 591 -10.74 -14.28 15.07
C HIS A 591 -11.78 -13.34 15.71
N SER A 592 -11.79 -12.06 15.35
CA SER A 592 -12.70 -11.07 15.93
C SER A 592 -13.86 -10.66 15.02
N ALA A 593 -13.81 -10.96 13.71
CA ALA A 593 -14.84 -10.52 12.77
C ALA A 593 -16.22 -11.11 13.05
N LEU A 594 -16.32 -12.45 13.19
CA LEU A 594 -17.59 -13.14 13.46
C LEU A 594 -18.18 -12.79 14.84
N PRO A 595 -17.43 -12.82 15.95
CA PRO A 595 -17.95 -12.38 17.25
C PRO A 595 -18.38 -10.91 17.24
N THR A 596 -17.65 -10.03 16.54
CA THR A 596 -18.02 -8.61 16.42
C THR A 596 -19.33 -8.45 15.65
N ALA A 597 -19.49 -9.14 14.51
CA ALA A 597 -20.72 -9.11 13.73
C ALA A 597 -21.93 -9.55 14.57
N ARG A 598 -21.79 -10.63 15.33
CA ARG A 598 -22.84 -11.14 16.27
C ARG A 598 -23.20 -10.09 17.34
N LEU A 599 -22.19 -9.47 17.98
CA LEU A 599 -22.41 -8.46 19.03
C LEU A 599 -23.05 -7.19 18.49
N VAL A 600 -22.59 -6.70 17.33
CA VAL A 600 -23.16 -5.50 16.68
C VAL A 600 -24.60 -5.78 16.24
N ALA A 601 -24.86 -6.92 15.60
CA ALA A 601 -26.20 -7.36 15.20
C ALA A 601 -27.16 -7.37 16.38
N ALA A 602 -26.81 -8.05 17.46
CA ALA A 602 -27.61 -8.14 18.69
C ALA A 602 -27.84 -6.76 19.33
N SER A 603 -26.79 -5.92 19.40
CA SER A 603 -26.87 -4.58 20.02
C SER A 603 -27.68 -3.58 19.20
N THR A 604 -27.79 -3.79 17.88
CA THR A 604 -28.51 -2.90 16.95
C THR A 604 -29.85 -3.47 16.48
N GLN A 605 -30.25 -4.65 16.96
CA GLN A 605 -31.48 -5.37 16.58
C GLN A 605 -31.57 -5.63 15.07
N ARG A 606 -30.44 -5.97 14.43
CA ARG A 606 -30.35 -6.39 13.04
C ARG A 606 -29.98 -7.86 12.95
N SER A 607 -30.19 -8.47 11.78
CA SER A 607 -29.61 -9.79 11.50
C SER A 607 -28.08 -9.73 11.38
N ILE A 608 -27.42 -10.87 11.55
CA ILE A 608 -25.96 -10.97 11.35
C ILE A 608 -25.64 -10.75 9.87
N SER A 609 -26.48 -11.22 8.96
CA SER A 609 -26.32 -11.01 7.51
C SER A 609 -26.41 -9.54 7.13
N GLU A 610 -27.35 -8.76 7.69
CA GLU A 610 -27.44 -7.30 7.45
C GLU A 610 -26.27 -6.53 8.06
N THR A 611 -25.71 -7.01 9.16
CA THR A 611 -24.55 -6.39 9.79
C THR A 611 -23.28 -6.66 9.00
N GLY A 612 -23.12 -7.89 8.50
CA GLY A 612 -21.97 -8.31 7.72
C GLY A 612 -20.64 -8.30 8.48
N VAL A 613 -19.57 -8.37 7.74
CA VAL A 613 -18.19 -8.22 8.24
C VAL A 613 -17.49 -7.07 7.56
N THR A 614 -16.33 -6.67 8.09
CA THR A 614 -15.55 -5.58 7.51
C THR A 614 -14.84 -6.03 6.22
N THR A 615 -14.73 -5.12 5.26
CA THR A 615 -14.04 -5.36 3.99
C THR A 615 -12.55 -5.59 4.22
N ALA A 616 -12.01 -6.68 3.65
CA ALA A 616 -10.58 -6.97 3.64
C ALA A 616 -9.89 -6.24 2.47
N ARG A 617 -8.67 -5.76 2.71
CA ARG A 617 -7.81 -5.09 1.72
C ARG A 617 -6.47 -5.80 1.61
N PRO A 618 -5.75 -5.64 0.48
CA PRO A 618 -4.35 -6.06 0.41
C PRO A 618 -3.48 -5.37 1.46
N PRO A 619 -2.44 -6.04 1.96
CA PRO A 619 -2.07 -7.44 1.72
C PRO A 619 -2.90 -8.42 2.58
N PHE A 620 -2.91 -9.71 2.19
CA PHE A 620 -3.51 -10.79 2.98
C PHE A 620 -2.75 -11.02 4.28
N GLU A 621 -1.44 -11.01 4.23
CA GLU A 621 -0.54 -11.06 5.37
C GLU A 621 0.46 -9.91 5.36
N ALA A 622 1.09 -9.67 6.52
CA ALA A 622 2.14 -8.67 6.65
C ALA A 622 3.26 -8.91 5.63
N GLU A 623 3.67 -7.85 4.92
CA GLU A 623 4.59 -7.93 3.79
C GLU A 623 5.80 -7.05 4.02
N LYS A 624 6.99 -7.50 3.60
CA LYS A 624 8.19 -6.66 3.61
C LYS A 624 8.12 -5.65 2.49
N LEU A 625 8.42 -4.39 2.78
CA LEU A 625 8.48 -3.32 1.78
C LEU A 625 9.42 -3.67 0.61
N ALA A 626 10.46 -4.47 0.85
CA ALA A 626 11.41 -4.91 -0.16
C ALA A 626 10.77 -5.71 -1.30
N HIS A 627 9.71 -6.52 -1.03
CA HIS A 627 9.00 -7.24 -2.09
C HIS A 627 8.28 -6.30 -3.07
N VAL A 628 7.70 -5.22 -2.55
CA VAL A 628 6.93 -4.25 -3.36
C VAL A 628 7.75 -3.05 -3.78
N ALA A 629 8.95 -2.87 -3.21
CA ALA A 629 9.84 -1.79 -3.58
C ALA A 629 10.17 -1.82 -5.07
N GLY A 630 10.31 -0.64 -5.65
CA GLY A 630 10.73 -0.46 -7.02
C GLY A 630 12.25 -0.65 -7.19
N ARG A 631 12.84 0.21 -8.04
CA ARG A 631 14.29 0.21 -8.26
C ARG A 631 15.02 0.71 -7.02
N ALA A 632 16.22 0.21 -6.80
CA ALA A 632 17.11 0.68 -5.73
C ALA A 632 17.71 2.08 -6.00
N PHE A 633 17.43 2.66 -7.13
CA PHE A 633 17.89 3.98 -7.53
C PHE A 633 16.81 4.72 -8.32
N ASP A 634 16.79 6.02 -8.23
CA ASP A 634 15.98 6.87 -9.09
C ASP A 634 16.68 7.03 -10.44
N PRO A 635 16.06 6.57 -11.55
CA PRO A 635 16.67 6.77 -12.87
C PRO A 635 16.69 8.26 -13.20
N TYR A 636 17.82 8.72 -13.71
CA TYR A 636 17.96 10.09 -14.22
C TYR A 636 18.62 10.09 -15.60
N ARG A 637 18.33 11.13 -16.35
CA ARG A 637 18.94 11.41 -17.65
C ARG A 637 19.75 12.70 -17.58
N GLN A 638 20.80 12.75 -18.35
CA GLN A 638 21.65 13.92 -18.53
C GLN A 638 21.62 14.35 -19.99
N THR A 639 21.65 15.66 -20.22
CA THR A 639 21.85 16.18 -21.57
C THR A 639 23.29 15.93 -22.01
N PRO A 640 23.60 15.93 -23.33
CA PRO A 640 24.99 15.83 -23.77
C PRO A 640 25.88 16.95 -23.24
N MET A 641 25.31 18.11 -22.88
CA MET A 641 26.03 19.28 -22.37
C MET A 641 26.23 19.26 -20.84
N HIS A 642 25.72 18.25 -20.12
CA HIS A 642 25.74 18.16 -18.66
C HIS A 642 27.13 18.49 -18.05
N GLN A 643 28.21 17.93 -18.60
CA GLN A 643 29.54 18.14 -18.07
C GLN A 643 30.01 19.62 -18.22
N ARG A 644 29.57 20.31 -19.28
CA ARG A 644 29.87 21.74 -19.46
C ARG A 644 29.19 22.58 -18.38
N HIS A 645 27.95 22.21 -18.01
CA HIS A 645 27.24 22.90 -16.94
C HIS A 645 27.92 22.71 -15.60
N VAL A 646 28.32 21.48 -15.27
CA VAL A 646 29.03 21.16 -14.02
C VAL A 646 30.38 21.93 -13.97
N GLN A 647 31.15 21.93 -15.06
CA GLN A 647 32.41 22.66 -15.15
C GLN A 647 32.24 24.18 -15.01
N ALA A 648 31.13 24.73 -15.51
CA ALA A 648 30.76 26.13 -15.35
C ALA A 648 30.20 26.48 -13.95
N GLY A 649 30.18 25.54 -13.02
CA GLY A 649 29.70 25.76 -11.65
C GLY A 649 28.20 25.74 -11.50
N ALA A 650 27.48 25.06 -12.39
CA ALA A 650 26.04 24.92 -12.27
C ALA A 650 25.63 24.09 -11.06
N LYS A 651 24.63 24.53 -10.33
CA LYS A 651 23.86 23.70 -9.41
C LYS A 651 22.79 22.95 -10.21
N MET A 652 22.88 21.62 -10.24
CA MET A 652 21.93 20.79 -10.96
C MET A 652 20.65 20.55 -10.14
N MET A 653 19.50 20.45 -10.83
CA MET A 653 18.19 20.11 -10.28
C MET A 653 17.46 19.08 -11.15
N PRO A 654 16.61 18.23 -10.57
CA PRO A 654 15.76 17.33 -11.35
C PRO A 654 14.60 18.10 -12.00
N ALA A 655 14.31 17.77 -13.27
CA ALA A 655 13.11 18.17 -13.99
C ALA A 655 12.51 16.90 -14.62
N GLY A 656 11.54 16.30 -13.95
CA GLY A 656 11.17 14.91 -14.22
C GLY A 656 12.36 13.99 -13.98
N ILE A 657 12.72 13.18 -14.99
CA ILE A 657 13.90 12.30 -14.93
C ILE A 657 15.21 12.98 -15.44
N TRP A 658 15.14 14.22 -15.91
CA TRP A 658 16.30 14.94 -16.45
C TRP A 658 16.98 15.79 -15.38
N GLN A 659 18.32 15.85 -15.44
CA GLN A 659 19.11 16.79 -14.66
C GLN A 659 19.32 18.07 -15.46
N ARG A 660 18.91 19.21 -14.90
CA ARG A 660 19.05 20.54 -15.54
C ARG A 660 19.83 21.50 -14.65
N PRO A 661 20.57 22.48 -15.20
CA PRO A 661 21.15 23.57 -14.42
C PRO A 661 20.03 24.39 -13.76
N ALA A 662 20.04 24.51 -12.43
CA ALA A 662 19.13 25.39 -11.70
C ALA A 662 19.58 26.84 -11.81
N PHE A 663 20.82 27.09 -11.49
CA PHE A 663 21.55 28.39 -11.61
C PHE A 663 23.06 28.11 -11.59
N TYR A 664 23.87 29.13 -11.87
CA TYR A 664 25.34 29.04 -11.88
C TYR A 664 25.91 29.79 -10.67
N GLY A 665 26.52 29.07 -9.72
CA GLY A 665 27.11 29.62 -8.50
C GLY A 665 26.95 28.77 -7.28
N LYS A 666 27.25 29.33 -6.13
CA LYS A 666 27.17 28.59 -4.84
C LYS A 666 25.73 28.45 -4.36
N PRO A 667 25.34 27.30 -3.81
CA PRO A 667 23.98 27.08 -3.30
C PRO A 667 23.49 28.12 -2.27
N SER A 668 24.40 28.65 -1.44
CA SER A 668 24.09 29.69 -0.46
C SER A 668 23.78 31.07 -1.06
N GLN A 669 24.06 31.26 -2.36
CA GLN A 669 23.86 32.50 -3.08
C GLN A 669 22.80 32.37 -4.19
N ARG A 670 21.91 31.37 -4.10
CA ARG A 670 20.90 31.03 -5.11
C ARG A 670 20.17 32.28 -5.62
N ASP A 671 19.57 33.06 -4.73
CA ASP A 671 18.71 34.17 -5.11
C ASP A 671 19.52 35.30 -5.77
N ALA A 672 20.71 35.60 -5.24
CA ALA A 672 21.62 36.58 -5.86
C ALA A 672 22.08 36.14 -7.24
N CYS A 673 22.43 34.85 -7.43
CA CYS A 673 22.84 34.32 -8.72
C CYS A 673 21.69 34.39 -9.73
N MET A 674 20.49 33.96 -9.34
CA MET A 674 19.29 34.02 -10.17
C MET A 674 18.96 35.46 -10.63
N GLN A 675 19.00 36.42 -9.71
CA GLN A 675 18.73 37.83 -10.03
C GLN A 675 19.81 38.42 -10.99
N GLN A 676 21.08 38.11 -10.75
CA GLN A 676 22.17 38.54 -11.61
C GLN A 676 22.09 37.93 -13.01
N GLU A 677 21.79 36.65 -13.13
CA GLU A 677 21.56 35.97 -14.41
C GLU A 677 20.38 36.63 -15.14
N ALA A 678 19.26 36.92 -14.44
CA ALA A 678 18.09 37.54 -15.03
C ALA A 678 18.37 38.93 -15.57
N LEU A 679 19.03 39.80 -14.80
CA LEU A 679 19.44 41.11 -15.23
C LEU A 679 20.43 41.04 -16.44
N HIS A 680 21.30 40.02 -16.43
CA HIS A 680 22.24 39.82 -17.50
C HIS A 680 21.53 39.47 -18.82
N VAL A 681 20.56 38.55 -18.78
CA VAL A 681 19.71 38.20 -19.94
C VAL A 681 18.94 39.43 -20.45
N ARG A 682 18.39 40.27 -19.54
CA ARG A 682 17.66 41.49 -19.88
C ARG A 682 18.55 42.55 -20.61
N ASN A 683 19.80 42.69 -20.17
CA ASN A 683 20.67 43.77 -20.61
C ASN A 683 21.71 43.38 -21.71
N LYS A 684 21.95 42.05 -21.83
CA LYS A 684 23.00 41.51 -22.71
C LYS A 684 22.48 40.27 -23.48
N VAL A 685 23.06 39.14 -23.19
CA VAL A 685 22.66 37.84 -23.78
C VAL A 685 22.99 36.68 -22.84
N GLY A 686 22.04 35.74 -22.74
CA GLY A 686 22.21 34.49 -22.01
C GLY A 686 22.07 33.27 -22.90
N ILE A 687 22.64 32.15 -22.49
CA ILE A 687 22.49 30.83 -23.12
C ILE A 687 21.95 29.82 -22.10
N ILE A 688 20.95 29.04 -22.48
CA ILE A 688 20.40 27.96 -21.65
C ILE A 688 20.23 26.68 -22.46
N ASP A 689 20.56 25.55 -21.83
CA ASP A 689 20.28 24.22 -22.37
C ASP A 689 18.77 23.91 -22.24
N VAL A 690 18.11 23.76 -23.37
CA VAL A 690 16.68 23.39 -23.48
C VAL A 690 16.48 22.00 -24.12
N SER A 691 17.53 21.19 -24.18
CA SER A 691 17.51 19.84 -24.78
C SER A 691 16.47 18.91 -24.12
N THR A 692 16.03 19.22 -22.92
CA THR A 692 15.07 18.38 -22.17
C THR A 692 13.61 18.67 -22.51
N LEU A 693 13.32 19.75 -23.25
CA LEU A 693 11.99 19.95 -23.81
C LEU A 693 11.63 18.78 -24.70
N GLY A 694 10.41 18.26 -24.51
CA GLY A 694 9.92 17.19 -25.34
C GLY A 694 9.95 17.55 -26.81
N GLY A 695 10.47 16.68 -27.66
CA GLY A 695 10.48 16.87 -29.11
C GLY A 695 9.75 15.73 -29.81
N LEU A 696 8.72 16.06 -30.56
CA LEU A 696 7.94 15.12 -31.37
C LEU A 696 8.04 15.52 -32.85
N ASP A 697 8.59 14.63 -33.68
CA ASP A 697 8.60 14.77 -35.15
C ASP A 697 7.30 14.11 -35.69
N ILE A 698 6.50 14.88 -36.40
CA ILE A 698 5.20 14.46 -36.95
C ILE A 698 5.30 14.58 -38.47
N ARG A 699 5.20 13.45 -39.18
CA ARG A 699 5.36 13.41 -40.62
C ARG A 699 4.24 12.64 -41.30
N GLY A 700 3.87 13.03 -42.48
CA GLY A 700 2.89 12.36 -43.31
C GLY A 700 1.82 13.31 -43.85
N PRO A 701 1.03 12.85 -44.84
CA PRO A 701 -0.01 13.67 -45.46
C PRO A 701 -1.05 14.21 -44.49
N ASP A 702 -1.34 13.45 -43.40
CA ASP A 702 -2.33 13.85 -42.40
C ASP A 702 -1.73 14.51 -41.16
N ALA A 703 -0.43 14.88 -41.18
CA ALA A 703 0.23 15.48 -40.02
C ALA A 703 -0.47 16.76 -39.51
N ALA A 704 -0.88 17.64 -40.44
CA ALA A 704 -1.62 18.85 -40.09
C ALA A 704 -2.98 18.54 -39.47
N GLU A 705 -3.68 17.53 -39.96
CA GLU A 705 -4.98 17.09 -39.43
C GLU A 705 -4.86 16.47 -38.05
N LEU A 706 -3.86 15.62 -37.81
CA LEU A 706 -3.58 15.09 -36.49
C LEU A 706 -3.41 16.24 -35.47
N LEU A 707 -2.53 17.17 -35.75
CA LEU A 707 -2.26 18.31 -34.88
C LEU A 707 -3.49 19.20 -34.70
N ASN A 708 -4.23 19.38 -35.78
CA ASN A 708 -5.50 20.14 -35.72
C ASN A 708 -6.53 19.47 -34.81
N ARG A 709 -6.60 18.16 -34.73
CA ARG A 709 -7.50 17.43 -33.81
C ARG A 709 -6.98 17.35 -32.39
N MET A 710 -5.66 17.28 -32.19
CA MET A 710 -5.08 17.13 -30.85
C MET A 710 -5.03 18.43 -30.08
N TYR A 711 -4.72 19.55 -30.72
CA TYR A 711 -4.50 20.85 -30.06
C TYR A 711 -5.66 21.81 -30.23
N THR A 712 -5.82 22.74 -29.31
CA THR A 712 -6.92 23.71 -29.32
C THR A 712 -6.83 24.73 -30.45
N PHE A 713 -5.60 25.09 -30.88
CA PHE A 713 -5.34 26.06 -31.98
C PHE A 713 -5.51 25.40 -33.35
N ALA A 714 -5.62 26.21 -34.41
CA ALA A 714 -5.81 25.72 -35.78
C ALA A 714 -4.46 25.52 -36.50
N PHE A 715 -4.19 24.32 -37.08
CA PHE A 715 -2.90 23.95 -37.69
C PHE A 715 -2.98 23.66 -39.19
N LEU A 716 -4.18 23.40 -39.75
CA LEU A 716 -4.35 23.07 -41.18
C LEU A 716 -3.70 24.10 -42.13
N LYS A 717 -3.91 25.37 -41.84
CA LYS A 717 -3.43 26.51 -42.64
C LYS A 717 -2.20 27.19 -42.04
N GLN A 718 -1.45 26.53 -41.17
CA GLN A 718 -0.22 27.07 -40.65
C GLN A 718 0.81 27.17 -41.82
N PRO A 719 1.41 28.34 -42.10
CA PRO A 719 2.39 28.45 -43.17
C PRO A 719 3.65 27.64 -42.87
N VAL A 720 4.29 27.09 -43.92
CA VAL A 720 5.65 26.53 -43.81
C VAL A 720 6.62 27.63 -43.40
N GLY A 721 7.57 27.30 -42.54
CA GLY A 721 8.54 28.26 -42.00
C GLY A 721 8.00 29.10 -40.82
N ARG A 722 6.85 28.72 -40.24
CA ARG A 722 6.27 29.41 -39.07
C ARG A 722 6.04 28.42 -37.91
N SER A 723 6.09 28.97 -36.71
CA SER A 723 5.73 28.29 -35.48
C SER A 723 4.40 28.82 -34.95
N ARG A 724 3.67 28.01 -34.21
CA ARG A 724 2.44 28.38 -33.43
C ARG A 724 2.49 27.80 -32.04
N TYR A 725 1.89 28.52 -31.11
CA TYR A 725 1.65 27.99 -29.79
C TYR A 725 0.69 26.81 -29.87
N ALA A 726 0.98 25.76 -29.13
CA ALA A 726 0.22 24.50 -29.13
C ALA A 726 -0.25 24.20 -27.71
N LEU A 727 -1.53 24.47 -27.41
CA LEU A 727 -2.17 24.16 -26.13
C LEU A 727 -3.00 22.90 -26.30
N MET A 728 -2.79 21.92 -25.41
CA MET A 728 -3.49 20.63 -25.43
C MET A 728 -4.47 20.51 -24.26
N THR A 729 -5.68 20.04 -24.56
CA THR A 729 -6.68 19.68 -23.55
C THR A 729 -6.99 18.19 -23.61
N ASN A 730 -7.47 17.64 -22.49
CA ASN A 730 -8.09 16.31 -22.46
C ASN A 730 -9.58 16.40 -22.85
N GLU A 731 -10.26 15.24 -22.83
CA GLU A 731 -11.68 15.13 -23.18
C GLU A 731 -12.61 15.96 -22.28
N GLN A 732 -12.17 16.27 -21.05
CA GLN A 732 -12.89 17.11 -20.08
C GLN A 732 -12.62 18.62 -20.27
N GLY A 733 -11.82 19.01 -21.28
CA GLY A 733 -11.47 20.41 -21.52
C GLY A 733 -10.41 20.97 -20.57
N VAL A 734 -9.75 20.11 -19.79
CA VAL A 734 -8.68 20.48 -18.88
C VAL A 734 -7.36 20.59 -19.64
N VAL A 735 -6.61 21.64 -19.37
CA VAL A 735 -5.25 21.85 -19.95
C VAL A 735 -4.29 20.81 -19.41
N ILE A 736 -3.63 20.09 -20.30
CA ILE A 736 -2.73 18.98 -19.94
C ILE A 736 -1.28 19.19 -20.35
N ASP A 737 -1.01 19.99 -21.38
CA ASP A 737 0.33 20.35 -21.81
C ASP A 737 0.29 21.57 -22.77
N ASP A 738 1.47 22.16 -23.01
CA ASP A 738 1.69 23.20 -23.99
C ASP A 738 3.04 23.08 -24.68
N GLY A 739 3.22 23.82 -25.75
CA GLY A 739 4.47 23.85 -26.47
C GLY A 739 4.41 24.72 -27.73
N ALA A 740 5.41 24.57 -28.59
CA ALA A 740 5.48 25.21 -29.89
C ALA A 740 5.37 24.17 -31.00
N CYS A 741 4.52 24.43 -31.98
CA CYS A 741 4.40 23.62 -33.19
C CYS A 741 5.03 24.33 -34.39
N ALA A 742 6.17 23.83 -34.85
CA ALA A 742 6.94 24.38 -35.96
C ALA A 742 6.66 23.55 -37.24
N ARG A 743 6.26 24.22 -38.35
CA ARG A 743 6.04 23.57 -39.65
C ARG A 743 7.25 23.77 -40.55
N PHE A 744 8.02 22.70 -40.78
CA PHE A 744 9.23 22.71 -41.61
C PHE A 744 8.97 22.43 -43.10
N ALA A 745 7.93 21.68 -43.42
CA ALA A 745 7.44 21.38 -44.75
C ALA A 745 5.94 21.09 -44.72
N GLU A 746 5.32 20.93 -45.87
CA GLU A 746 3.85 20.67 -45.95
C GLU A 746 3.44 19.48 -45.10
N GLN A 747 4.23 18.42 -45.06
CA GLN A 747 3.96 17.18 -44.36
C GLN A 747 4.92 16.92 -43.20
N HIS A 748 5.59 17.96 -42.66
CA HIS A 748 6.57 17.82 -41.61
C HIS A 748 6.41 18.90 -40.56
N PHE A 749 6.06 18.47 -39.36
CA PHE A 749 5.97 19.31 -38.17
C PHE A 749 6.91 18.82 -37.09
N TYR A 750 7.40 19.76 -36.30
CA TYR A 750 8.11 19.49 -35.06
C TYR A 750 7.40 20.17 -33.91
N VAL A 751 7.00 19.38 -32.91
CA VAL A 751 6.20 19.87 -31.78
C VAL A 751 6.98 19.72 -30.51
N THR A 752 7.09 20.77 -29.73
CA THR A 752 7.66 20.69 -28.38
C THR A 752 6.56 20.41 -27.35
N ALA A 753 6.93 19.79 -26.23
CA ALA A 753 6.09 19.52 -25.08
C ALA A 753 6.88 19.79 -23.79
N THR A 754 6.21 19.85 -22.64
CA THR A 754 6.92 20.02 -21.36
C THR A 754 7.86 18.84 -21.10
N THR A 755 8.97 19.09 -20.39
CA THR A 755 10.02 18.09 -20.11
C THR A 755 9.46 16.83 -19.45
N SER A 756 8.53 16.96 -18.53
CA SER A 756 7.89 15.84 -17.83
C SER A 756 6.67 15.27 -18.53
N GLY A 757 6.07 16.01 -19.48
CA GLY A 757 4.82 15.68 -20.15
C GLY A 757 5.00 14.90 -21.46
N VAL A 758 6.14 14.99 -22.13
CA VAL A 758 6.33 14.50 -23.51
C VAL A 758 5.92 13.04 -23.73
N ASP A 759 6.27 12.14 -22.81
CA ASP A 759 5.93 10.72 -22.97
C ASP A 759 4.41 10.50 -22.90
N ARG A 760 3.72 11.25 -22.04
CA ARG A 760 2.25 11.25 -21.94
C ARG A 760 1.62 11.79 -23.22
N ILE A 761 2.15 12.91 -23.75
CA ILE A 761 1.62 13.51 -24.98
C ILE A 761 1.84 12.59 -26.17
N TYR A 762 3.02 11.98 -26.27
CA TYR A 762 3.32 10.98 -27.28
C TYR A 762 2.31 9.80 -27.24
N GLN A 763 2.06 9.25 -26.06
CA GLN A 763 1.07 8.19 -25.87
C GLN A 763 -0.35 8.65 -26.25
N GLN A 764 -0.75 9.87 -25.90
CA GLN A 764 -2.06 10.41 -26.27
C GLN A 764 -2.18 10.55 -27.81
N MET A 765 -1.16 11.03 -28.49
CA MET A 765 -1.18 11.09 -29.94
C MET A 765 -1.30 9.71 -30.59
N LEU A 766 -0.57 8.71 -30.10
CA LEU A 766 -0.68 7.32 -30.59
C LEU A 766 -2.07 6.75 -30.31
N LYS A 767 -2.61 6.95 -29.09
CA LYS A 767 -3.96 6.49 -28.71
C LYS A 767 -5.02 7.04 -29.64
N TRP A 768 -5.00 8.35 -29.87
CA TRP A 768 -5.99 8.98 -30.73
C TRP A 768 -5.81 8.60 -32.20
N ASN A 769 -4.56 8.51 -32.68
CA ASN A 769 -4.30 8.08 -34.05
C ASN A 769 -4.70 6.61 -34.31
N ALA A 770 -4.61 5.74 -33.31
CA ALA A 770 -5.11 4.36 -33.41
C ALA A 770 -6.62 4.32 -33.70
N GLN A 771 -7.40 5.31 -33.20
CA GLN A 771 -8.82 5.46 -33.50
C GLN A 771 -9.09 6.18 -34.83
N TRP A 772 -8.35 7.25 -35.12
CA TRP A 772 -8.57 8.07 -36.32
C TRP A 772 -7.97 7.48 -37.57
N ARG A 773 -6.95 6.63 -37.44
CA ARG A 773 -6.24 5.96 -38.56
C ARG A 773 -5.73 6.90 -39.62
N LEU A 774 -5.21 8.06 -39.18
CA LEU A 774 -4.58 9.04 -40.06
C LEU A 774 -3.22 8.50 -40.53
N ASN A 775 -2.88 8.85 -41.77
CA ASN A 775 -1.60 8.49 -42.39
C ASN A 775 -0.50 9.43 -41.91
N VAL A 776 0.09 9.13 -40.75
CA VAL A 776 1.07 9.96 -40.08
C VAL A 776 2.03 9.10 -39.24
N ASP A 777 3.31 9.42 -39.32
CA ASP A 777 4.35 8.92 -38.45
C ASP A 777 4.58 9.89 -37.30
N ILE A 778 4.52 9.37 -36.08
CA ILE A 778 4.70 10.13 -34.83
C ILE A 778 5.94 9.58 -34.13
N THR A 779 6.98 10.38 -33.99
CA THR A 779 8.25 9.94 -33.43
C THR A 779 8.67 10.84 -32.26
N ASN A 780 8.91 10.24 -31.08
CA ASN A 780 9.54 10.95 -29.97
C ASN A 780 11.06 11.06 -30.20
N VAL A 781 11.55 12.25 -30.53
CA VAL A 781 12.94 12.54 -30.83
C VAL A 781 13.66 13.30 -29.70
N THR A 782 13.06 13.40 -28.51
CA THR A 782 13.60 14.16 -27.36
C THR A 782 15.07 13.84 -27.07
N ALA A 783 15.43 12.56 -27.03
CA ALA A 783 16.82 12.16 -26.76
C ALA A 783 17.74 12.23 -27.97
N ALA A 784 17.19 12.32 -29.18
CA ALA A 784 17.96 12.40 -30.42
C ALA A 784 18.37 13.84 -30.82
N ILE A 785 17.67 14.83 -30.26
CA ILE A 785 17.89 16.27 -30.55
C ILE A 785 18.38 16.95 -29.27
N ALA A 786 19.44 17.71 -29.37
CA ALA A 786 19.84 18.66 -28.35
C ALA A 786 19.46 20.07 -28.79
N ALA A 787 19.10 20.92 -27.85
CA ALA A 787 18.72 22.29 -28.14
C ALA A 787 19.27 23.26 -27.12
N VAL A 788 19.66 24.45 -27.61
CA VAL A 788 20.01 25.59 -26.77
C VAL A 788 19.14 26.78 -27.13
N ASN A 789 18.83 27.61 -26.15
CA ASN A 789 18.21 28.91 -26.38
C ASN A 789 19.21 30.01 -26.07
N VAL A 790 19.43 30.90 -27.05
CA VAL A 790 20.23 32.11 -26.88
C VAL A 790 19.25 33.28 -26.81
N ALA A 791 19.19 33.96 -25.68
CA ALA A 791 18.17 34.98 -25.40
C ALA A 791 18.76 36.28 -24.84
N GLY A 792 18.20 37.39 -25.27
CA GLY A 792 18.64 38.74 -24.89
C GLY A 792 18.83 39.64 -26.08
N PRO A 793 18.99 40.99 -25.89
CA PRO A 793 19.08 41.95 -26.99
C PRO A 793 20.24 41.68 -27.96
N ASP A 794 21.35 41.10 -27.50
CA ASP A 794 22.52 40.78 -28.34
C ASP A 794 22.47 39.36 -28.93
N SER A 795 21.38 38.57 -28.72
CA SER A 795 21.30 37.18 -29.19
C SER A 795 21.48 37.01 -30.71
N ARG A 796 20.91 37.94 -31.51
CA ARG A 796 21.09 37.96 -32.97
C ARG A 796 22.55 38.17 -33.35
N LYS A 797 23.30 39.05 -32.67
CA LYS A 797 24.70 39.32 -32.91
C LYS A 797 25.59 38.10 -32.65
N VAL A 798 25.29 37.34 -31.57
CA VAL A 798 25.97 36.09 -31.27
C VAL A 798 25.70 35.04 -32.33
N LEU A 799 24.44 34.85 -32.72
CA LEU A 799 24.07 33.87 -33.76
C LEU A 799 24.72 34.21 -35.12
N ALA A 800 24.80 35.46 -35.49
CA ALA A 800 25.42 35.91 -36.74
C ALA A 800 26.93 35.57 -36.86
N GLN A 801 27.64 35.35 -35.74
CA GLN A 801 29.05 34.92 -35.76
C GLN A 801 29.23 33.47 -36.20
N VAL A 802 28.18 32.61 -36.03
CA VAL A 802 28.25 31.17 -36.26
C VAL A 802 27.23 30.64 -37.29
N CYS A 803 26.45 31.55 -37.87
CA CYS A 803 25.40 31.23 -38.86
C CYS A 803 25.48 32.26 -39.99
N SER A 804 25.96 31.85 -41.16
CA SER A 804 26.17 32.72 -42.31
C SER A 804 25.23 32.43 -43.49
N ASP A 805 24.46 31.36 -43.44
CA ASP A 805 23.60 30.89 -44.53
C ASP A 805 22.11 31.28 -44.38
N LEU A 806 21.79 32.03 -43.32
CA LEU A 806 20.45 32.52 -43.06
C LEU A 806 20.42 34.05 -42.92
N ASP A 807 19.39 34.67 -43.47
CA ASP A 807 19.03 36.04 -43.16
C ASP A 807 18.43 36.12 -41.75
N LEU A 808 19.18 36.67 -40.81
CA LEU A 808 18.79 36.83 -39.42
C LEU A 808 18.12 38.17 -39.12
N SER A 809 17.90 39.03 -40.14
CA SER A 809 17.15 40.28 -39.95
C SER A 809 15.74 40.05 -39.40
N ALA A 810 15.11 41.11 -38.94
CA ALA A 810 13.73 41.02 -38.43
C ALA A 810 12.74 40.56 -39.51
N GLU A 811 12.99 40.99 -40.77
CA GLU A 811 12.19 40.61 -41.93
C GLU A 811 12.49 39.20 -42.42
N GLY A 812 13.75 38.82 -42.51
CA GLY A 812 14.21 37.51 -42.98
C GLY A 812 13.89 36.37 -42.02
N PHE A 813 13.96 36.66 -40.71
CA PHE A 813 13.60 35.70 -39.65
C PHE A 813 12.69 36.34 -38.60
N PRO A 814 11.42 36.57 -38.95
CA PRO A 814 10.46 37.28 -38.05
C PRO A 814 10.13 36.44 -36.82
N TYR A 815 9.61 37.12 -35.78
CA TYR A 815 9.10 36.45 -34.57
C TYR A 815 8.14 35.30 -34.91
N LEU A 816 8.26 34.15 -34.22
CA LEU A 816 7.62 32.86 -34.54
C LEU A 816 8.05 32.28 -35.89
N GLY A 817 9.12 32.75 -36.50
CA GLY A 817 9.71 32.14 -37.69
C GLY A 817 10.43 30.83 -37.38
N VAL A 818 10.51 29.98 -38.39
CA VAL A 818 11.21 28.70 -38.37
C VAL A 818 12.13 28.60 -39.56
N ARG A 819 13.38 28.22 -39.37
CA ARG A 819 14.37 28.10 -40.45
C ARG A 819 15.16 26.79 -40.29
N GLN A 820 15.72 26.33 -41.38
CA GLN A 820 16.76 25.30 -41.39
C GLN A 820 18.01 25.92 -41.99
N GLY A 821 19.15 25.74 -41.33
CA GLY A 821 20.40 26.33 -41.76
C GLY A 821 21.59 25.66 -41.10
N THR A 822 22.75 26.28 -41.20
CA THR A 822 24.01 25.76 -40.67
C THR A 822 24.51 26.70 -39.57
N VAL A 823 24.65 26.13 -38.35
CA VAL A 823 25.18 26.81 -37.17
C VAL A 823 26.50 26.12 -36.78
N ALA A 824 27.60 26.84 -36.74
CA ALA A 824 28.96 26.31 -36.46
C ALA A 824 29.33 25.08 -37.33
N GLY A 825 28.86 25.06 -38.58
CA GLY A 825 29.07 23.93 -39.51
C GLY A 825 28.20 22.70 -39.18
N ILE A 826 27.14 22.86 -38.42
CA ILE A 826 26.19 21.80 -38.07
C ILE A 826 24.84 22.15 -38.68
N LYS A 827 24.17 21.18 -39.37
CA LYS A 827 22.79 21.35 -39.80
C LYS A 827 21.88 21.50 -38.58
N ALA A 828 21.15 22.59 -38.51
CA ALA A 828 20.32 22.98 -37.40
C ALA A 828 18.89 23.34 -37.83
N ARG A 829 17.94 23.14 -36.94
CA ARG A 829 16.58 23.71 -36.98
C ARG A 829 16.58 24.90 -36.04
N LEU A 830 16.15 26.06 -36.50
CA LEU A 830 16.13 27.29 -35.72
C LEU A 830 14.68 27.75 -35.56
N LEU A 831 14.28 28.07 -34.35
CA LEU A 831 13.00 28.66 -34.01
C LEU A 831 13.23 30.02 -33.34
N ARG A 832 12.67 31.09 -33.90
CA ARG A 832 12.67 32.39 -33.25
C ARG A 832 11.50 32.49 -32.30
N VAL A 833 11.71 32.02 -31.07
CA VAL A 833 10.72 31.96 -29.98
C VAL A 833 11.37 32.47 -28.70
N GLY A 834 10.57 33.05 -27.80
CA GLY A 834 11.07 33.61 -26.55
C GLY A 834 10.16 33.31 -25.37
N PHE A 835 10.49 32.31 -24.55
CA PHE A 835 9.79 32.02 -23.32
C PHE A 835 10.13 33.01 -22.19
N VAL A 836 11.33 33.58 -22.24
CA VAL A 836 11.85 34.52 -21.23
C VAL A 836 11.47 35.99 -21.51
N GLY A 837 10.77 36.28 -22.60
CA GLY A 837 10.32 37.63 -22.95
C GLY A 837 11.40 38.52 -23.57
N GLU A 838 12.43 37.96 -24.21
CA GLU A 838 13.49 38.64 -24.96
C GLU A 838 13.59 38.09 -26.37
N LEU A 839 14.26 38.82 -27.23
CA LEU A 839 14.71 38.26 -28.51
C LEU A 839 15.45 36.97 -28.27
N GLY A 840 14.99 35.86 -28.85
CA GLY A 840 15.55 34.56 -28.59
C GLY A 840 15.50 33.60 -29.78
N TYR A 841 16.49 32.75 -29.83
CA TYR A 841 16.63 31.72 -30.86
C TYR A 841 16.83 30.34 -30.18
N GLU A 842 15.95 29.42 -30.43
CA GLU A 842 16.17 28.01 -30.11
C GLU A 842 16.87 27.35 -31.30
N ILE A 843 18.01 26.72 -31.03
CA ILE A 843 18.86 26.08 -32.01
C ILE A 843 18.89 24.59 -31.70
N HIS A 844 18.24 23.78 -32.55
CA HIS A 844 18.09 22.34 -32.40
C HIS A 844 19.03 21.61 -33.34
N VAL A 845 19.87 20.72 -32.81
CA VAL A 845 20.84 19.91 -33.56
C VAL A 845 20.76 18.43 -33.17
N PRO A 846 21.23 17.50 -33.98
CA PRO A 846 21.40 16.12 -33.54
C PRO A 846 22.27 16.06 -32.27
N ALA A 847 21.84 15.28 -31.27
CA ALA A 847 22.42 15.23 -29.92
C ALA A 847 23.95 15.02 -29.91
N ARG A 848 24.48 14.24 -30.88
CA ARG A 848 25.92 14.01 -31.06
C ARG A 848 26.74 15.29 -31.32
N HIS A 849 26.11 16.37 -31.72
CA HIS A 849 26.75 17.65 -32.02
C HIS A 849 26.55 18.71 -30.94
N ALA A 850 25.86 18.35 -29.84
CA ALA A 850 25.50 19.29 -28.77
C ALA A 850 26.71 20.03 -28.18
N LEU A 851 27.79 19.31 -27.84
CA LEU A 851 29.00 19.90 -27.27
C LEU A 851 29.66 20.88 -28.25
N LYS A 852 29.78 20.51 -29.55
CA LYS A 852 30.32 21.41 -30.59
C LYS A 852 29.49 22.68 -30.72
N LEU A 853 28.17 22.58 -30.66
CA LEU A 853 27.26 23.73 -30.72
C LEU A 853 27.45 24.64 -29.50
N TRP A 854 27.42 24.04 -28.29
CA TRP A 854 27.57 24.77 -27.03
C TRP A 854 28.90 25.54 -26.98
N ASP A 855 30.00 24.85 -27.28
CA ASP A 855 31.34 25.43 -27.23
C ASP A 855 31.49 26.56 -28.29
N ALA A 856 30.99 26.40 -29.51
CA ALA A 856 31.04 27.41 -30.57
C ALA A 856 30.20 28.65 -30.22
N LEU A 857 29.00 28.47 -29.69
CA LEU A 857 28.15 29.57 -29.23
C LEU A 857 28.78 30.30 -28.04
N SER A 858 29.34 29.54 -27.08
CA SER A 858 30.03 30.12 -25.92
C SER A 858 31.24 30.96 -26.35
N GLU A 859 32.02 30.51 -27.32
CA GLU A 859 33.15 31.25 -27.85
C GLU A 859 32.72 32.51 -28.58
N ALA A 860 31.76 32.42 -29.51
CA ALA A 860 31.20 33.55 -30.24
C ALA A 860 30.54 34.59 -29.30
N GLY A 861 29.94 34.11 -28.22
CA GLY A 861 29.25 34.93 -27.23
C GLY A 861 30.19 35.73 -26.32
N LYS A 862 31.50 35.39 -26.22
CA LYS A 862 32.46 36.14 -25.39
C LYS A 862 32.53 37.62 -25.73
N ALA A 863 32.48 37.93 -27.04
CA ALA A 863 32.51 39.31 -27.50
C ALA A 863 31.30 40.15 -27.04
N PHE A 864 30.23 39.51 -26.61
CA PHE A 864 28.96 40.11 -26.17
C PHE A 864 28.67 39.84 -24.68
N ASP A 865 29.68 39.38 -23.93
CA ASP A 865 29.53 38.99 -22.50
C ASP A 865 28.42 37.98 -22.29
N MET A 866 28.30 37.01 -23.20
CA MET A 866 27.27 35.97 -23.06
C MET A 866 27.56 35.05 -21.85
N ARG A 867 26.54 34.82 -21.03
CA ARG A 867 26.65 33.95 -19.84
C ARG A 867 25.60 32.86 -19.86
N PRO A 868 25.91 31.68 -19.32
CA PRO A 868 24.88 30.66 -19.08
C PRO A 868 23.93 31.10 -17.98
N PHE A 869 22.65 30.70 -18.09
CA PHE A 869 21.65 30.91 -17.05
C PHE A 869 20.83 29.61 -16.82
N GLY A 870 20.30 29.47 -15.64
CA GLY A 870 19.61 28.24 -15.22
C GLY A 870 18.09 28.32 -15.28
N VAL A 871 17.46 27.20 -14.92
CA VAL A 871 16.00 27.04 -14.92
C VAL A 871 15.32 27.97 -13.92
N GLU A 872 15.92 28.20 -12.75
CA GLU A 872 15.36 29.12 -11.74
C GLU A 872 15.30 30.55 -12.30
N THR A 873 16.34 30.98 -13.01
CA THR A 873 16.35 32.26 -13.70
C THR A 873 15.34 32.30 -14.84
N GLN A 874 15.20 31.22 -15.60
CA GLN A 874 14.15 31.09 -16.63
C GLN A 874 12.75 31.23 -16.01
N ARG A 875 12.52 30.65 -14.82
CA ARG A 875 11.24 30.78 -14.08
C ARG A 875 10.93 32.23 -13.66
N LEU A 876 11.94 32.99 -13.23
CA LEU A 876 11.78 34.41 -12.93
C LEU A 876 11.47 35.22 -14.19
N LEU A 877 12.26 35.05 -15.26
CA LEU A 877 12.10 35.78 -16.50
C LEU A 877 10.74 35.53 -17.17
N ARG A 878 10.25 34.27 -17.17
CA ARG A 878 8.94 33.97 -17.71
C ARG A 878 7.82 34.56 -16.83
N LEU A 879 8.03 34.64 -15.50
CA LEU A 879 7.05 35.24 -14.58
C LEU A 879 6.95 36.75 -14.89
N GLU A 880 8.04 37.45 -15.08
CA GLU A 880 8.05 38.86 -15.53
C GLU A 880 7.23 39.05 -16.83
N LYS A 881 7.30 38.08 -17.76
CA LYS A 881 6.52 38.08 -19.02
C LYS A 881 5.11 37.52 -18.86
N GLY A 882 4.73 37.01 -17.67
CA GLY A 882 3.40 36.48 -17.40
C GLY A 882 3.11 35.17 -18.13
N HIS A 883 4.12 34.41 -18.57
CA HIS A 883 3.94 33.13 -19.23
C HIS A 883 3.61 32.05 -18.20
N VAL A 884 2.58 31.26 -18.47
CA VAL A 884 2.13 30.15 -17.61
C VAL A 884 3.07 28.94 -17.77
N ILE A 885 3.37 28.26 -16.68
CA ILE A 885 3.99 26.93 -16.70
C ILE A 885 2.90 25.89 -16.36
N ILE A 886 2.63 25.00 -17.31
CA ILE A 886 1.69 23.90 -17.09
C ILE A 886 2.19 23.02 -15.94
N SER A 887 1.29 22.58 -15.06
CA SER A 887 1.53 21.87 -13.81
C SER A 887 2.07 22.68 -12.62
N GLN A 888 2.55 23.91 -12.82
CA GLN A 888 2.85 24.85 -11.75
C GLN A 888 1.71 25.86 -11.57
N ASP A 889 1.33 26.55 -12.66
CA ASP A 889 0.25 27.53 -12.68
C ASP A 889 -1.10 26.91 -13.10
N THR A 890 -1.16 25.59 -13.32
CA THR A 890 -2.36 24.83 -13.65
C THR A 890 -2.47 23.60 -12.73
N ASP A 891 -3.69 23.15 -12.53
CA ASP A 891 -4.03 21.92 -11.82
C ASP A 891 -4.82 20.95 -12.71
N GLY A 892 -5.26 19.81 -12.15
CA GLY A 892 -6.03 18.80 -12.87
C GLY A 892 -7.46 19.19 -13.24
N MET A 893 -7.87 20.46 -13.00
CA MET A 893 -9.21 20.99 -13.31
C MET A 893 -9.17 22.28 -14.15
N THR A 894 -8.00 22.85 -14.38
CA THR A 894 -7.82 24.12 -15.06
C THR A 894 -8.24 24.03 -16.53
N HIS A 895 -9.15 24.90 -16.97
CA HIS A 895 -9.51 25.07 -18.37
C HIS A 895 -8.92 26.37 -18.95
N PRO A 896 -8.81 26.51 -20.29
CA PRO A 896 -8.12 27.66 -20.92
C PRO A 896 -8.65 29.04 -20.48
N GLY A 897 -9.95 29.16 -20.18
CA GLY A 897 -10.53 30.44 -19.76
C GLY A 897 -10.08 30.90 -18.37
N GLU A 898 -9.76 29.98 -17.43
CA GLU A 898 -9.29 30.33 -16.09
C GLU A 898 -7.88 30.94 -16.07
N ILE A 899 -7.06 30.62 -17.08
CA ILE A 899 -5.66 31.07 -17.20
C ILE A 899 -5.46 32.10 -18.33
N ASP A 900 -6.54 32.73 -18.78
CA ASP A 900 -6.55 33.76 -19.82
C ASP A 900 -5.98 33.30 -21.18
N MET A 901 -6.04 31.98 -21.46
CA MET A 901 -5.55 31.37 -22.71
C MET A 901 -6.68 31.11 -23.73
N GLY A 902 -7.83 31.76 -23.60
CA GLY A 902 -8.92 31.65 -24.58
C GLY A 902 -8.51 32.06 -26.01
N TRP A 903 -7.46 32.89 -26.15
CA TRP A 903 -6.88 33.26 -27.45
C TRP A 903 -6.20 32.07 -28.17
N ALA A 904 -5.74 31.06 -27.45
CA ALA A 904 -5.17 29.84 -28.01
C ALA A 904 -6.24 28.79 -28.38
N VAL A 905 -7.51 29.07 -28.15
CA VAL A 905 -8.65 28.19 -28.50
C VAL A 905 -9.33 28.70 -29.77
N SER A 906 -9.24 27.92 -30.84
CA SER A 906 -9.88 28.27 -32.10
C SER A 906 -11.40 28.21 -31.96
N ARG A 907 -12.06 29.29 -32.34
CA ARG A 907 -13.55 29.40 -32.33
C ARG A 907 -14.19 28.83 -33.59
N THR A 908 -13.43 28.70 -34.67
CA THR A 908 -13.94 28.31 -36.00
C THR A 908 -13.75 26.84 -36.37
N LYS A 909 -12.90 26.16 -35.61
CA LYS A 909 -12.54 24.76 -35.79
C LYS A 909 -13.68 23.85 -35.27
N PRO A 910 -14.18 22.88 -36.08
CA PRO A 910 -15.32 22.06 -35.67
C PRO A 910 -15.00 21.07 -34.54
N PHE A 911 -13.74 20.63 -34.46
CA PHE A 911 -13.33 19.60 -33.50
C PHE A 911 -11.87 19.76 -33.05
N PHE A 912 -11.64 19.49 -31.79
CA PHE A 912 -10.39 19.10 -31.15
C PHE A 912 -10.73 18.30 -29.89
N VAL A 913 -9.78 17.55 -29.35
CA VAL A 913 -9.96 16.80 -28.10
C VAL A 913 -10.32 17.76 -26.97
N GLY A 914 -11.51 17.59 -26.36
CA GLY A 914 -12.02 18.48 -25.31
C GLY A 914 -12.89 19.65 -25.81
N ARG A 915 -13.09 19.84 -27.12
CA ARG A 915 -13.86 20.99 -27.67
C ARG A 915 -15.20 21.21 -26.98
N ARG A 916 -16.03 20.16 -26.92
CA ARG A 916 -17.37 20.27 -26.33
C ARG A 916 -17.30 20.65 -24.84
N ALA A 917 -16.34 20.08 -24.11
CA ALA A 917 -16.18 20.37 -22.69
C ALA A 917 -15.71 21.83 -22.46
N VAL A 918 -14.78 22.33 -23.28
CA VAL A 918 -14.34 23.74 -23.25
C VAL A 918 -15.52 24.69 -23.51
N ASP A 919 -16.33 24.42 -24.54
CA ASP A 919 -17.52 25.25 -24.85
C ASP A 919 -18.52 25.26 -23.68
N ILE A 920 -18.72 24.11 -23.00
CA ILE A 920 -19.60 24.03 -21.83
C ILE A 920 -18.99 24.83 -20.65
N LEU A 921 -17.73 24.63 -20.36
CA LEU A 921 -17.04 25.30 -19.24
C LEU A 921 -17.00 26.82 -19.42
N GLU A 922 -16.82 27.30 -20.64
CA GLU A 922 -16.84 28.73 -20.95
C GLU A 922 -18.24 29.36 -20.87
N ALA A 923 -19.29 28.56 -21.09
CA ALA A 923 -20.69 29.03 -20.94
C ALA A 923 -21.13 29.09 -19.47
N LEU A 924 -20.41 28.41 -18.55
CA LEU A 924 -20.69 28.46 -17.12
C LEU A 924 -20.07 29.71 -16.47
N PRO A 925 -20.67 30.23 -15.38
CA PRO A 925 -20.07 31.31 -14.61
C PRO A 925 -18.67 30.89 -14.10
N GLN A 926 -17.65 31.67 -14.45
CA GLN A 926 -16.32 31.46 -13.95
C GLN A 926 -16.26 31.67 -12.43
N LYS A 927 -15.69 30.72 -11.71
CA LYS A 927 -15.55 30.78 -10.25
C LYS A 927 -14.23 31.39 -9.82
N ARG A 928 -13.17 31.13 -10.56
CA ARG A 928 -11.80 31.59 -10.28
C ARG A 928 -11.09 32.03 -11.56
N LYS A 929 -10.07 32.85 -11.42
CA LYS A 929 -9.18 33.25 -12.52
C LYS A 929 -7.75 33.32 -12.02
N LEU A 930 -6.79 32.95 -12.86
CA LEU A 930 -5.37 33.20 -12.64
C LEU A 930 -5.12 34.68 -12.90
N VAL A 931 -4.58 35.39 -11.91
CA VAL A 931 -4.28 36.83 -11.98
C VAL A 931 -2.82 37.09 -11.68
N GLY A 932 -2.25 38.13 -12.29
CA GLY A 932 -1.00 38.70 -11.85
C GLY A 932 -1.21 39.60 -10.63
N PHE A 933 -0.27 39.59 -9.70
CA PHE A 933 -0.28 40.49 -8.55
C PHE A 933 1.10 41.06 -8.24
N THR A 934 1.11 42.24 -7.56
CA THR A 934 2.35 42.88 -7.11
C THR A 934 2.28 43.20 -5.64
N LEU A 935 3.49 43.22 -5.03
CA LEU A 935 3.70 43.66 -3.66
C LEU A 935 4.96 44.55 -3.59
N PRO A 936 5.01 45.52 -2.64
CA PRO A 936 6.24 46.25 -2.38
C PRO A 936 7.40 45.32 -1.99
N LYS A 937 8.62 45.68 -2.36
CA LYS A 937 9.84 44.92 -2.09
C LYS A 937 10.03 44.51 -0.63
N ALA A 938 9.61 45.35 0.31
CA ALA A 938 9.74 45.14 1.74
C ALA A 938 8.67 44.18 2.33
N SER A 939 7.71 43.74 1.51
CA SER A 939 6.66 42.84 1.97
C SER A 939 7.20 41.44 2.21
N PRO A 940 6.62 40.67 3.14
CA PRO A 940 6.86 39.24 3.22
C PRO A 940 6.56 38.56 1.86
N LEU A 941 7.49 37.75 1.37
CA LEU A 941 7.39 37.06 0.07
C LEU A 941 6.37 35.92 0.15
N PRO A 942 5.26 35.95 -0.61
CA PRO A 942 4.39 34.81 -0.75
C PRO A 942 5.12 33.64 -1.44
N LEU A 943 4.84 32.42 -1.00
CA LEU A 943 5.38 31.20 -1.62
C LEU A 943 4.27 30.48 -2.37
N GLU A 944 4.65 29.60 -3.27
CA GLU A 944 3.75 28.67 -3.97
C GLU A 944 2.88 27.90 -2.95
N GLY A 945 1.57 27.89 -3.16
CA GLY A 945 0.60 27.25 -2.26
C GLY A 945 0.06 28.15 -1.15
N HIS A 946 0.62 29.36 -0.93
CA HIS A 946 0.03 30.30 0.01
C HIS A 946 -1.39 30.72 -0.41
N LEU A 947 -2.29 30.93 0.58
CA LEU A 947 -3.71 31.03 0.36
C LEU A 947 -4.15 32.47 0.05
N VAL A 948 -4.94 32.63 -1.01
CA VAL A 948 -5.69 33.85 -1.28
C VAL A 948 -7.01 33.79 -0.52
N LEU A 949 -7.38 34.86 0.18
CA LEU A 949 -8.55 34.91 1.02
C LEU A 949 -9.63 35.83 0.47
N LYS A 950 -10.89 35.51 0.79
CA LYS A 950 -12.07 36.35 0.63
C LYS A 950 -12.85 36.38 1.93
N GLY A 951 -12.63 37.43 2.73
CA GLY A 951 -13.11 37.42 4.10
C GLY A 951 -12.44 36.32 4.93
N ALA A 952 -13.22 35.39 5.47
CA ALA A 952 -12.74 34.23 6.22
C ALA A 952 -12.47 32.99 5.35
N ASP A 953 -12.93 32.98 4.11
CA ASP A 953 -12.89 31.85 3.21
C ASP A 953 -11.62 31.87 2.33
N ILE A 954 -11.20 30.68 1.87
CA ILE A 954 -10.15 30.51 0.89
C ILE A 954 -10.75 30.71 -0.49
N SER A 955 -10.23 31.67 -1.25
CA SER A 955 -10.68 31.95 -2.62
C SER A 955 -9.73 31.50 -3.71
N GLY A 956 -8.50 31.12 -3.34
CA GLY A 956 -7.49 30.62 -4.27
C GLY A 956 -6.15 30.40 -3.61
N ASN A 957 -5.11 30.33 -4.41
CA ASN A 957 -3.73 30.10 -3.95
C ASN A 957 -2.70 30.74 -4.90
N VAL A 958 -1.54 31.06 -4.36
CA VAL A 958 -0.37 31.52 -5.12
C VAL A 958 0.21 30.33 -5.91
N THR A 959 0.47 30.52 -7.20
CA THR A 959 1.09 29.51 -8.08
C THR A 959 2.55 29.81 -8.39
N SER A 960 2.88 31.10 -8.50
CA SER A 960 4.25 31.58 -8.75
C SER A 960 4.43 32.92 -8.06
N CYS A 961 5.56 33.14 -7.40
CA CYS A 961 5.88 34.43 -6.80
C CYS A 961 7.39 34.56 -6.63
N GLU A 962 7.95 35.74 -6.97
CA GLU A 962 9.36 36.03 -6.79
C GLU A 962 9.58 37.53 -6.70
N TYR A 963 10.69 37.95 -6.10
CA TYR A 963 11.19 39.31 -6.23
C TYR A 963 11.83 39.51 -7.61
N SER A 964 11.46 40.56 -8.33
CA SER A 964 12.11 40.92 -9.60
C SER A 964 12.99 42.15 -9.39
N GLN A 965 14.28 41.98 -9.60
CA GLN A 965 15.21 43.12 -9.57
C GLN A 965 15.03 44.02 -10.83
N THR A 966 14.53 43.45 -11.93
CA THR A 966 14.18 44.18 -13.15
C THR A 966 13.08 45.23 -12.87
N LEU A 967 12.10 44.88 -12.06
CA LEU A 967 10.93 45.72 -11.75
C LEU A 967 11.00 46.35 -10.34
N ASP A 968 11.99 45.98 -9.54
CA ASP A 968 12.21 46.38 -8.13
C ASP A 968 10.97 46.20 -7.25
N MET A 969 10.24 45.08 -7.47
CA MET A 969 9.07 44.71 -6.71
C MET A 969 8.85 43.18 -6.67
N ILE A 970 8.03 42.71 -5.75
CA ILE A 970 7.57 41.35 -5.73
C ILE A 970 6.44 41.22 -6.74
N ILE A 971 6.57 40.23 -7.63
CA ILE A 971 5.56 39.87 -8.62
C ILE A 971 5.11 38.44 -8.43
N GLY A 972 3.86 38.12 -8.75
CA GLY A 972 3.37 36.75 -8.64
C GLY A 972 2.11 36.49 -9.45
N MET A 973 1.81 35.21 -9.61
CA MET A 973 0.52 34.76 -10.15
C MET A 973 -0.19 33.96 -9.09
N ALA A 974 -1.51 34.11 -9.03
CA ALA A 974 -2.36 33.41 -8.09
C ALA A 974 -3.75 33.15 -8.69
N TYR A 975 -4.38 32.05 -8.32
CA TYR A 975 -5.82 31.97 -8.47
C TYR A 975 -6.50 32.86 -7.43
N ALA A 976 -7.50 33.58 -7.88
CA ALA A 976 -8.40 34.37 -7.04
C ALA A 976 -9.86 34.11 -7.47
N ALA A 977 -10.82 34.36 -6.62
CA ALA A 977 -12.22 34.34 -7.01
C ALA A 977 -12.46 35.32 -8.19
N PHE A 978 -13.37 34.97 -9.07
CA PHE A 978 -13.60 35.76 -10.30
C PHE A 978 -13.90 37.22 -10.01
N ASP A 979 -14.66 37.51 -8.95
CA ASP A 979 -14.98 38.87 -8.51
C ASP A 979 -13.82 39.63 -7.81
N GLN A 980 -12.72 38.93 -7.51
CA GLN A 980 -11.46 39.51 -6.99
C GLN A 980 -10.40 39.68 -8.11
N SER A 981 -10.71 39.36 -9.36
CA SER A 981 -9.71 39.27 -10.44
C SER A 981 -9.54 40.56 -11.24
N THR A 982 -10.20 41.65 -10.86
CA THR A 982 -10.10 42.92 -11.58
C THR A 982 -8.80 43.65 -11.27
N PRO A 983 -8.03 44.13 -12.27
CA PRO A 983 -6.83 44.91 -12.02
C PRO A 983 -7.11 46.14 -11.13
N GLY A 984 -6.22 46.39 -10.17
CA GLY A 984 -6.34 47.40 -9.14
C GLY A 984 -6.99 46.97 -7.83
N GLN A 985 -7.65 45.80 -7.82
CA GLN A 985 -8.19 45.24 -6.57
C GLN A 985 -7.09 44.72 -5.66
N GLN A 986 -7.35 44.77 -4.34
CA GLN A 986 -6.49 44.17 -3.34
C GLN A 986 -6.98 42.76 -3.02
N ILE A 987 -6.05 41.80 -3.03
CA ILE A 987 -6.29 40.41 -2.60
C ILE A 987 -5.47 40.11 -1.36
N PRO A 988 -6.09 39.65 -0.28
CA PRO A 988 -5.37 39.24 0.93
C PRO A 988 -4.68 37.89 0.67
N ILE A 989 -3.37 37.79 0.90
CA ILE A 989 -2.61 36.54 0.79
C ILE A 989 -2.09 36.21 2.19
N ARG A 990 -2.43 35.03 2.70
CA ARG A 990 -1.90 34.51 3.95
C ARG A 990 -0.57 33.83 3.71
N VAL A 991 0.49 34.42 4.23
CA VAL A 991 1.86 33.92 4.17
C VAL A 991 2.22 33.14 5.44
N GLU A 992 3.50 32.77 5.60
CA GLU A 992 4.00 32.05 6.78
C GLU A 992 3.62 32.77 8.10
N ASP A 993 3.55 32.02 9.18
CA ASP A 993 3.14 32.48 10.51
C ASP A 993 1.75 33.15 10.60
N GLY A 994 0.93 32.97 9.56
CA GLY A 994 -0.43 33.50 9.52
C GLY A 994 -0.55 34.98 9.21
N VAL A 995 0.55 35.62 8.85
CA VAL A 995 0.58 37.03 8.39
C VAL A 995 -0.25 37.16 7.11
N VAL A 996 -1.00 38.27 6.96
CA VAL A 996 -1.78 38.54 5.75
C VAL A 996 -1.21 39.77 5.08
N VAL A 997 -0.74 39.60 3.83
CA VAL A 997 -0.29 40.71 2.97
C VAL A 997 -1.39 41.11 1.98
N GLN A 998 -1.48 42.40 1.64
CA GLN A 998 -2.43 42.92 0.67
C GLN A 998 -1.73 43.07 -0.68
N ALA A 999 -1.98 42.16 -1.61
CA ALA A 999 -1.40 42.20 -2.93
C ALA A 999 -2.34 42.89 -3.91
N THR A 1000 -1.77 43.70 -4.82
CA THR A 1000 -2.54 44.41 -5.85
C THR A 1000 -2.63 43.55 -7.10
N VAL A 1001 -3.82 43.27 -7.58
CA VAL A 1001 -4.05 42.59 -8.86
C VAL A 1001 -3.62 43.52 -10.00
N VAL A 1002 -2.86 42.98 -10.95
CA VAL A 1002 -2.38 43.72 -12.12
C VAL A 1002 -2.62 42.93 -13.40
N LYS A 1003 -2.66 43.65 -14.53
CA LYS A 1003 -2.72 43.04 -15.85
C LYS A 1003 -1.37 42.45 -16.23
N LEU A 1004 -1.37 41.23 -16.76
CA LEU A 1004 -0.19 40.60 -17.34
C LEU A 1004 0.02 41.08 -18.79
N PRO A 1005 1.27 41.11 -19.28
CA PRO A 1005 2.54 40.81 -18.57
C PRO A 1005 3.01 41.96 -17.66
N PHE A 1006 3.87 41.64 -16.68
CA PHE A 1006 4.51 42.65 -15.83
C PHE A 1006 5.58 43.46 -16.56
N PHE A 1007 6.33 42.81 -17.47
CA PHE A 1007 7.44 43.34 -18.24
C PHE A 1007 7.14 43.31 -19.73
N ASP A 1008 7.45 44.39 -20.46
CA ASP A 1008 7.28 44.52 -21.90
C ASP A 1008 5.88 44.14 -22.41
N PRO A 1009 4.84 44.86 -21.99
CA PRO A 1009 3.45 44.54 -22.33
C PRO A 1009 3.15 44.61 -23.83
N GLU A 1010 3.89 45.39 -24.59
CA GLU A 1010 3.76 45.58 -26.04
C GLU A 1010 4.61 44.59 -26.88
N ASN A 1011 5.31 43.67 -26.23
CA ASN A 1011 6.15 42.63 -26.86
C ASN A 1011 7.32 43.16 -27.73
N GLN A 1012 7.74 44.41 -27.53
CA GLN A 1012 8.78 45.06 -28.31
C GLN A 1012 10.14 44.35 -28.22
N ARG A 1013 10.45 43.75 -27.05
CA ARG A 1013 11.72 43.03 -26.80
C ARG A 1013 11.84 41.74 -27.60
N GLN A 1014 10.75 41.06 -27.90
CA GLN A 1014 10.74 39.81 -28.67
C GLN A 1014 10.73 40.09 -30.18
N GLU A 1015 10.25 41.24 -30.58
CA GLU A 1015 10.13 41.66 -31.98
C GLU A 1015 11.34 42.37 -32.52
N LEU A 1016 12.34 42.69 -31.69
CA LEU A 1016 13.61 43.34 -32.07
C LEU A 1016 14.27 42.80 -33.35
#